data_4c5e9989a6085ac7ab48aed6e879ec6c
#
_entry.id   4c5e9989a6085ac7ab48aed6e879ec6c
#
_cell.length_a   1.000
_cell.length_b   1.000
_cell.length_c   1.000
_cell.angle_alpha   90.00
_cell.angle_beta   90.00
_cell.angle_gamma   90.00
#
_symmetry.space_group_name_H-M   'P 1'
#
loop_
_entity.id
_entity.type
_entity.pdbx_description
1 polymer ?
#
loop_
_entity_poly.entity_id
_entity_poly.type
_entity_poly.pdbx_seq_one_letter_code
_entity_poly.pdbx_strand_id
1 'polypeptide(L)'
;IRQMIERCRVFCGTTTAFNSQIALLSIKHFDLAIVDEASQILEPQIVGLLSAKNARTGEHAIAKFVLIGDEKQLPAVVQQQESESVVQEPNLRAIHLTDCRLSLFERLIKAYRSEGVNNEYSYMLTRQGRMHREIAIFPNYAFYQNKLIPVPLPYQEEPTPLTSESNDGLEALLTTRRIAFVTYPEPRQTGLDPWQQETSDKVNLTEARMIAATVHRIYLMNPEGFDKDRTVGIIVPYRNQISTIRNEIDGYHIEPLHDIMIDTVERYQGSQCENIIYGFTIRKYYQLGFLTGNQYVDRASGEIIDRKLNVAMTRAMKHLIMIGNARLLRENVIFFKLMEFARNRQSFFDISPDDYVSGSFVVGEAGSLDSADSVGSLKELSSDEIFDRTFRTVVEEPVKGDAMTRWPQYVLGNEFATNQALIDYGRSHFVQSKIIQTDLKDTSGRKRMLTFTPADQVLVYCHNMMPAHYACAKLMYGSVREWVEERLSSTSLRTISVHLGCGPATNALAFMQVFGDKIGCLEYEAVDISESMHQMGERMLHAAYADRVVYHKLSHFEELNDDDWNALSSVPTVIFFHFSYIFAKIGPQSAEKLATRIASIMAAHPLNRYVFFIQQADADRSLKSYRVFRKALSARVHFLKEGCASAVWNADAFQVQVDASQVQADASQVQVDALAFPFSYEIWEG
;
A
#
# COMPACT_ATOMS: atom_id res chain seq x y z
N ILE A 1 -5.94 -47.67 27.64
CA ILE A 1 -5.70 -46.33 27.14
C ILE A 1 -4.49 -45.70 27.84
N ARG A 2 -4.44 -45.57 29.17
CA ARG A 2 -3.33 -44.92 29.90
C ARG A 2 -1.96 -45.53 29.58
N GLN A 3 -1.83 -46.84 29.57
CA GLN A 3 -0.59 -47.55 29.20
C GLN A 3 -0.19 -47.29 27.75
N MET A 4 -1.15 -47.13 26.83
CA MET A 4 -0.88 -46.75 25.44
C MET A 4 -0.34 -45.31 25.37
N ILE A 5 -0.94 -44.39 26.09
CA ILE A 5 -0.49 -43.00 26.16
C ILE A 5 0.95 -42.95 26.71
N GLU A 6 1.24 -43.67 27.77
CA GLU A 6 2.58 -43.71 28.39
C GLU A 6 3.65 -44.27 27.43
N ARG A 7 3.29 -45.24 26.59
CA ARG A 7 4.22 -45.89 25.64
C ARG A 7 4.36 -45.13 24.31
N CYS A 8 3.33 -44.38 23.89
CA CYS A 8 3.38 -43.63 22.67
C CYS A 8 4.41 -42.50 22.75
N ARG A 9 5.27 -42.38 21.76
CA ARG A 9 6.36 -41.38 21.71
C ARG A 9 6.00 -40.14 20.90
N VAL A 10 5.10 -40.26 19.93
CA VAL A 10 4.68 -39.19 19.04
C VAL A 10 3.16 -39.03 19.12
N PHE A 11 2.72 -37.79 19.31
CA PHE A 11 1.32 -37.40 19.29
C PHE A 11 1.14 -36.33 18.24
N CYS A 12 0.16 -36.51 17.37
CA CYS A 12 -0.20 -35.54 16.32
C CYS A 12 -1.66 -35.14 16.49
N GLY A 13 -1.96 -33.86 16.28
CA GLY A 13 -3.33 -33.36 16.34
C GLY A 13 -3.38 -31.86 16.08
N THR A 14 -4.58 -31.34 15.93
CA THR A 14 -4.81 -29.88 15.81
C THR A 14 -4.70 -29.22 17.19
N THR A 15 -4.42 -27.91 17.23
CA THR A 15 -4.45 -27.12 18.47
C THR A 15 -5.78 -27.26 19.20
N THR A 16 -6.90 -27.27 18.45
CA THR A 16 -8.24 -27.49 19.01
C THR A 16 -8.36 -28.87 19.68
N ALA A 17 -7.85 -29.93 19.06
CA ALA A 17 -7.88 -31.26 19.62
C ALA A 17 -7.04 -31.34 20.92
N PHE A 18 -5.85 -30.76 20.94
CA PHE A 18 -5.02 -30.72 22.15
C PHE A 18 -5.65 -29.85 23.25
N ASN A 19 -6.22 -28.70 22.93
CA ASN A 19 -6.93 -27.87 23.90
C ASN A 19 -8.12 -28.59 24.54
N SER A 20 -8.87 -29.38 23.75
CA SER A 20 -9.99 -30.20 24.28
C SER A 20 -9.53 -31.36 25.13
N GLN A 21 -8.28 -31.81 24.98
CA GLN A 21 -7.68 -32.94 25.69
C GLN A 21 -6.46 -32.49 26.55
N ILE A 22 -6.49 -31.29 27.11
CA ILE A 22 -5.39 -30.70 27.87
C ILE A 22 -4.96 -31.58 29.07
N ALA A 23 -5.85 -32.44 29.58
CA ALA A 23 -5.56 -33.43 30.57
C ALA A 23 -4.42 -34.40 30.18
N LEU A 24 -4.18 -34.59 28.87
CA LEU A 24 -3.04 -35.38 28.39
C LEU A 24 -1.71 -34.77 28.85
N LEU A 25 -1.59 -33.45 28.78
CA LEU A 25 -0.39 -32.72 29.22
C LEU A 25 -0.16 -32.81 30.74
N SER A 26 -1.23 -33.04 31.51
CA SER A 26 -1.11 -33.19 32.95
C SER A 26 -0.53 -34.56 33.39
N ILE A 27 -0.58 -35.57 32.51
CA ILE A 27 -0.16 -36.95 32.84
C ILE A 27 1.11 -37.40 32.13
N LYS A 28 1.51 -36.74 31.07
CA LYS A 28 2.71 -37.08 30.28
C LYS A 28 3.61 -35.87 30.11
N HIS A 29 4.90 -36.10 30.19
CA HIS A 29 5.94 -35.14 29.85
C HIS A 29 6.33 -35.33 28.39
N PHE A 30 6.55 -34.19 27.67
CA PHE A 30 6.98 -34.12 26.29
C PHE A 30 8.33 -33.40 26.21
N ASP A 31 9.30 -34.00 25.58
CA ASP A 31 10.62 -33.39 25.38
C ASP A 31 10.54 -32.23 24.41
N LEU A 32 9.66 -32.35 23.41
CA LEU A 32 9.53 -31.36 22.32
C LEU A 32 8.09 -31.27 21.82
N ALA A 33 7.59 -30.05 21.62
CA ALA A 33 6.42 -29.75 20.82
C ALA A 33 6.86 -29.05 19.53
N ILE A 34 6.36 -29.50 18.41
CA ILE A 34 6.55 -28.86 17.10
C ILE A 34 5.19 -28.34 16.66
N VAL A 35 5.11 -27.05 16.38
CA VAL A 35 3.89 -26.36 15.95
C VAL A 35 4.11 -25.87 14.53
N ASP A 36 3.44 -26.49 13.59
CA ASP A 36 3.44 -26.07 12.19
C ASP A 36 2.38 -24.99 11.92
N GLU A 37 2.60 -24.17 10.91
CA GLU A 37 1.75 -23.01 10.57
C GLU A 37 1.48 -22.07 11.75
N ALA A 38 2.48 -21.89 12.62
CA ALA A 38 2.35 -21.16 13.87
C ALA A 38 2.00 -19.67 13.67
N SER A 39 2.28 -19.10 12.50
CA SER A 39 1.86 -17.74 12.12
C SER A 39 0.34 -17.58 11.98
N GLN A 40 -0.40 -18.69 11.81
CA GLN A 40 -1.85 -18.71 11.70
C GLN A 40 -2.57 -19.00 13.03
N ILE A 41 -1.84 -19.20 14.12
CA ILE A 41 -2.39 -19.55 15.43
C ILE A 41 -2.32 -18.34 16.35
N LEU A 42 -3.47 -17.81 16.75
CA LEU A 42 -3.52 -16.72 17.72
C LEU A 42 -2.90 -17.15 19.06
N GLU A 43 -2.20 -16.24 19.71
CA GLU A 43 -1.48 -16.54 20.97
C GLU A 43 -2.36 -17.19 22.04
N PRO A 44 -3.61 -16.77 22.31
CA PRO A 44 -4.48 -17.43 23.29
C PRO A 44 -4.79 -18.90 22.98
N GLN A 45 -4.72 -19.30 21.71
CA GLN A 45 -5.02 -20.68 21.29
C GLN A 45 -3.87 -21.65 21.58
N ILE A 46 -2.66 -21.16 21.81
CA ILE A 46 -1.47 -22.00 21.95
C ILE A 46 -0.74 -21.80 23.28
N VAL A 47 -0.77 -20.62 23.88
CA VAL A 47 -0.02 -20.31 25.08
C VAL A 47 -0.39 -21.24 26.26
N GLY A 48 -1.68 -21.59 26.37
CA GLY A 48 -2.18 -22.52 27.37
C GLY A 48 -1.59 -23.94 27.24
N LEU A 49 -1.39 -24.39 25.98
CA LEU A 49 -0.77 -25.68 25.70
C LEU A 49 0.72 -25.67 26.05
N LEU A 50 1.45 -24.63 25.59
CA LEU A 50 2.91 -24.55 25.80
C LEU A 50 3.30 -24.29 27.24
N SER A 51 2.42 -23.65 28.04
CA SER A 51 2.64 -23.37 29.46
C SER A 51 2.03 -24.42 30.41
N ALA A 52 1.41 -25.46 29.87
CA ALA A 52 0.78 -26.51 30.70
C ALA A 52 1.76 -27.16 31.64
N LYS A 53 1.29 -27.52 32.85
CA LYS A 53 2.09 -28.19 33.88
C LYS A 53 1.64 -29.62 34.10
N ASN A 54 2.59 -30.48 34.36
CA ASN A 54 2.33 -31.86 34.79
C ASN A 54 1.75 -31.83 36.21
N ALA A 55 0.59 -32.44 36.38
CA ALA A 55 -0.12 -32.41 37.66
C ALA A 55 0.62 -33.16 38.79
N ARG A 56 1.55 -34.08 38.49
CA ARG A 56 2.29 -34.85 39.48
C ARG A 56 3.58 -34.16 39.90
N THR A 57 4.29 -33.54 38.97
CA THR A 57 5.63 -32.96 39.24
C THR A 57 5.57 -31.44 39.44
N GLY A 58 4.50 -30.79 39.00
CA GLY A 58 4.40 -29.33 38.99
C GLY A 58 5.27 -28.65 37.95
N GLU A 59 6.09 -29.42 37.21
CA GLU A 59 6.97 -28.91 36.14
C GLU A 59 6.20 -28.71 34.83
N HIS A 60 6.80 -27.98 33.91
CA HIS A 60 6.24 -27.83 32.57
C HIS A 60 6.06 -29.18 31.87
N ALA A 61 4.89 -29.42 31.31
CA ALA A 61 4.57 -30.63 30.57
C ALA A 61 5.35 -30.76 29.28
N ILE A 62 5.76 -29.63 28.70
CA ILE A 62 6.56 -29.52 27.47
C ILE A 62 7.88 -28.85 27.82
N ALA A 63 9.00 -29.55 27.58
CA ALA A 63 10.34 -29.04 27.92
C ALA A 63 10.83 -27.99 26.92
N LYS A 64 10.56 -28.20 25.61
CA LYS A 64 10.97 -27.30 24.51
C LYS A 64 9.89 -27.23 23.47
N PHE A 65 9.84 -26.13 22.71
CA PHE A 65 8.96 -26.02 21.57
C PHE A 65 9.66 -25.37 20.37
N VAL A 66 9.21 -25.74 19.19
CA VAL A 66 9.62 -25.17 17.90
C VAL A 66 8.36 -24.68 17.22
N LEU A 67 8.34 -23.40 16.85
CA LEU A 67 7.29 -22.80 16.06
C LEU A 67 7.79 -22.70 14.62
N ILE A 68 7.04 -23.27 13.68
CA ILE A 68 7.30 -23.20 12.24
C ILE A 68 6.19 -22.37 11.62
N GLY A 69 6.54 -21.36 10.82
CA GLY A 69 5.57 -20.46 10.22
C GLY A 69 6.23 -19.46 9.26
N ASP A 70 5.41 -18.61 8.68
CA ASP A 70 5.84 -17.56 7.79
C ASP A 70 4.98 -16.31 8.02
N GLU A 71 5.57 -15.28 8.61
CA GLU A 71 4.88 -14.01 8.87
C GLU A 71 4.56 -13.22 7.60
N LYS A 72 5.14 -13.62 6.47
CA LYS A 72 4.92 -13.01 5.15
C LYS A 72 3.81 -13.70 4.35
N GLN A 73 3.21 -14.74 4.93
CA GLN A 73 1.98 -15.37 4.45
C GLN A 73 0.78 -14.94 5.31
N LEU A 74 -0.41 -15.46 5.01
CA LEU A 74 -1.64 -15.05 5.68
C LEU A 74 -1.58 -15.30 7.19
N PRO A 75 -1.98 -14.32 8.01
CA PRO A 75 -2.08 -14.46 9.46
C PRO A 75 -3.36 -15.23 9.85
N ALA A 76 -3.53 -15.46 11.13
CA ALA A 76 -4.80 -15.93 11.69
C ALA A 76 -5.94 -14.97 11.32
N VAL A 77 -7.12 -15.52 11.04
CA VAL A 77 -8.32 -14.72 10.76
C VAL A 77 -8.84 -14.12 12.07
N VAL A 78 -8.88 -12.80 12.14
CA VAL A 78 -9.36 -12.03 13.29
C VAL A 78 -10.50 -11.12 12.85
N GLN A 79 -11.56 -11.06 13.66
CA GLN A 79 -12.74 -10.22 13.38
C GLN A 79 -12.67 -8.84 14.05
N GLN A 80 -11.87 -8.72 15.12
CA GLN A 80 -11.72 -7.46 15.85
C GLN A 80 -11.00 -6.40 14.98
N GLN A 81 -11.43 -5.16 15.14
CA GLN A 81 -10.75 -4.01 14.56
C GLN A 81 -9.42 -3.74 15.28
N GLU A 82 -8.51 -3.06 14.62
CA GLU A 82 -7.20 -2.71 15.19
C GLU A 82 -7.35 -1.91 16.48
N SER A 83 -8.23 -0.91 16.50
CA SER A 83 -8.51 -0.08 17.67
C SER A 83 -9.01 -0.87 18.90
N GLU A 84 -9.59 -2.05 18.69
CA GLU A 84 -10.11 -2.91 19.76
C GLU A 84 -9.06 -3.92 20.27
N SER A 85 -7.99 -4.12 19.53
CA SER A 85 -6.99 -5.16 19.78
C SER A 85 -5.65 -4.64 20.28
N VAL A 86 -5.40 -3.33 20.17
CA VAL A 86 -4.18 -2.68 20.66
C VAL A 86 -4.07 -2.81 22.17
N VAL A 87 -2.93 -3.35 22.61
CA VAL A 87 -2.63 -3.56 24.04
C VAL A 87 -2.07 -2.28 24.65
N GLN A 88 -2.72 -1.79 25.70
CA GLN A 88 -2.30 -0.58 26.44
C GLN A 88 -1.54 -0.92 27.73
N GLU A 89 -1.71 -2.14 28.26
CA GLU A 89 -1.12 -2.57 29.53
C GLU A 89 0.41 -2.62 29.44
N PRO A 90 1.15 -1.83 30.27
CA PRO A 90 2.60 -1.74 30.18
C PRO A 90 3.34 -3.09 30.36
N ASN A 91 2.86 -3.95 31.25
CA ASN A 91 3.48 -5.27 31.50
C ASN A 91 3.36 -6.20 30.28
N LEU A 92 2.25 -6.12 29.55
CA LEU A 92 2.05 -6.89 28.32
C LEU A 92 2.88 -6.31 27.16
N ARG A 93 2.96 -4.99 27.08
CA ARG A 93 3.85 -4.33 26.11
C ARG A 93 5.32 -4.62 26.35
N ALA A 94 5.73 -4.75 27.61
CA ALA A 94 7.11 -5.10 27.97
C ALA A 94 7.55 -6.49 27.46
N ILE A 95 6.60 -7.39 27.20
CA ILE A 95 6.85 -8.67 26.53
C ILE A 95 6.52 -8.63 25.03
N HIS A 96 6.49 -7.42 24.44
CA HIS A 96 6.20 -7.16 23.02
C HIS A 96 4.78 -7.58 22.55
N LEU A 97 3.83 -7.80 23.48
CA LEU A 97 2.43 -7.98 23.11
C LEU A 97 1.79 -6.60 22.88
N THR A 98 1.85 -6.10 21.68
CA THR A 98 1.34 -4.79 21.30
C THR A 98 -0.06 -4.83 20.68
N ASP A 99 -0.44 -5.99 20.14
CA ASP A 99 -1.73 -6.21 19.47
C ASP A 99 -2.16 -7.66 19.64
N CYS A 100 -3.38 -7.89 20.15
CA CYS A 100 -3.93 -9.23 20.38
C CYS A 100 -4.24 -10.02 19.09
N ARG A 101 -4.17 -9.38 17.92
CA ARG A 101 -4.32 -10.03 16.61
C ARG A 101 -3.06 -10.76 16.15
N LEU A 102 -1.92 -10.53 16.81
CA LEU A 102 -0.67 -11.18 16.48
C LEU A 102 -0.67 -12.65 16.96
N SER A 103 -0.07 -13.51 16.16
CA SER A 103 0.31 -14.85 16.63
C SER A 103 1.50 -14.77 17.60
N LEU A 104 1.65 -15.77 18.45
CA LEU A 104 2.86 -15.91 19.28
C LEU A 104 4.13 -15.92 18.41
N PHE A 105 4.07 -16.60 17.25
CA PHE A 105 5.17 -16.67 16.30
C PHE A 105 5.57 -15.27 15.80
N GLU A 106 4.60 -14.49 15.32
CA GLU A 106 4.86 -13.14 14.78
C GLU A 106 5.36 -12.19 15.88
N ARG A 107 4.80 -12.26 17.08
CA ARG A 107 5.23 -11.49 18.24
C ARG A 107 6.70 -11.77 18.61
N LEU A 108 7.08 -13.04 18.70
CA LEU A 108 8.46 -13.43 19.02
C LEU A 108 9.46 -13.01 17.92
N ILE A 109 9.11 -13.17 16.64
CA ILE A 109 9.95 -12.70 15.52
C ILE A 109 10.18 -11.19 15.60
N LYS A 110 9.12 -10.41 15.88
CA LYS A 110 9.22 -8.95 16.03
C LYS A 110 10.08 -8.56 17.24
N ALA A 111 9.91 -9.26 18.37
CA ALA A 111 10.72 -9.02 19.56
C ALA A 111 12.22 -9.26 19.28
N TYR A 112 12.57 -10.40 18.72
CA TYR A 112 13.96 -10.72 18.41
C TYR A 112 14.60 -9.78 17.41
N ARG A 113 13.86 -9.27 16.43
CA ARG A 113 14.35 -8.28 15.47
C ARG A 113 14.57 -6.90 16.09
N SER A 114 13.74 -6.49 17.05
CA SER A 114 13.84 -5.20 17.71
C SER A 114 15.00 -5.10 18.70
N GLU A 115 15.35 -6.19 19.34
CA GLU A 115 16.37 -6.21 20.40
C GLU A 115 17.80 -6.31 19.88
N GLY A 116 18.00 -6.49 18.56
CA GLY A 116 19.34 -6.67 17.97
C GLY A 116 20.12 -7.88 18.53
N VAL A 117 19.40 -8.76 19.21
CA VAL A 117 19.98 -9.95 19.86
C VAL A 117 20.47 -10.91 18.79
N ASN A 118 21.67 -11.41 18.96
CA ASN A 118 22.25 -12.47 18.15
C ASN A 118 21.26 -13.66 18.15
N ASN A 119 20.71 -13.98 16.99
CA ASN A 119 19.41 -14.64 16.86
C ASN A 119 19.54 -16.16 16.93
N GLU A 120 19.95 -16.68 18.09
CA GLU A 120 20.08 -18.12 18.33
C GLU A 120 18.74 -18.86 18.33
N TYR A 121 17.62 -18.13 18.48
CA TYR A 121 16.28 -18.70 18.62
C TYR A 121 15.39 -18.56 17.37
N SER A 122 15.86 -17.85 16.35
CA SER A 122 15.11 -17.64 15.09
C SER A 122 15.97 -18.01 13.89
N TYR A 123 15.46 -18.86 13.05
CA TYR A 123 16.15 -19.34 11.85
C TYR A 123 15.21 -19.27 10.64
N MET A 124 15.69 -18.70 9.54
CA MET A 124 14.97 -18.68 8.27
C MET A 124 15.40 -19.87 7.41
N LEU A 125 14.44 -20.71 7.02
CA LEU A 125 14.66 -21.74 6.01
C LEU A 125 14.78 -21.06 4.65
N THR A 126 15.95 -21.13 4.04
CA THR A 126 16.25 -20.45 2.78
C THR A 126 16.06 -21.33 1.54
N ARG A 127 16.01 -22.67 1.72
CA ARG A 127 15.82 -23.59 0.60
C ARG A 127 14.34 -23.87 0.35
N GLN A 128 13.86 -23.51 -0.83
CA GLN A 128 12.50 -23.81 -1.26
C GLN A 128 12.48 -24.96 -2.27
N GLY A 129 11.59 -25.94 -2.07
CA GLY A 129 11.43 -27.13 -2.92
C GLY A 129 10.11 -27.17 -3.69
N ARG A 130 9.37 -26.07 -3.82
CA ARG A 130 8.06 -26.04 -4.45
C ARG A 130 8.08 -25.38 -5.83
N MET A 131 8.45 -24.11 -5.90
CA MET A 131 8.34 -23.32 -7.13
C MET A 131 9.46 -23.62 -8.12
N HIS A 132 9.14 -23.65 -9.41
CA HIS A 132 10.14 -23.53 -10.46
C HIS A 132 10.95 -22.23 -10.27
N ARG A 133 12.24 -22.23 -10.60
CA ARG A 133 13.15 -21.09 -10.37
C ARG A 133 12.61 -19.76 -10.93
N GLU A 134 11.98 -19.79 -12.09
CA GLU A 134 11.42 -18.58 -12.72
C GLU A 134 10.22 -18.01 -11.96
N ILE A 135 9.36 -18.87 -11.43
CA ILE A 135 8.21 -18.45 -10.59
C ILE A 135 8.72 -17.86 -9.28
N ALA A 136 9.78 -18.45 -8.71
CA ALA A 136 10.33 -18.03 -7.44
C ALA A 136 10.98 -16.63 -7.47
N ILE A 137 11.36 -16.10 -8.64
CA ILE A 137 12.11 -14.83 -8.74
C ILE A 137 11.34 -13.67 -8.11
N PHE A 138 10.09 -13.45 -8.51
CA PHE A 138 9.33 -12.30 -7.99
C PHE A 138 9.00 -12.42 -6.48
N PRO A 139 8.45 -13.53 -5.95
CA PRO A 139 8.26 -13.69 -4.52
C PRO A 139 9.56 -13.55 -3.72
N ASN A 140 10.66 -14.10 -4.21
CA ASN A 140 11.97 -14.00 -3.58
C ASN A 140 12.46 -12.55 -3.47
N TYR A 141 12.34 -11.81 -4.56
CA TYR A 141 12.67 -10.39 -4.60
C TYR A 141 11.73 -9.56 -3.71
N ALA A 142 10.42 -9.68 -3.93
CA ALA A 142 9.44 -8.79 -3.32
C ALA A 142 9.20 -9.08 -1.83
N PHE A 143 9.32 -10.35 -1.39
CA PHE A 143 8.91 -10.76 -0.06
C PHE A 143 10.04 -11.36 0.79
N TYR A 144 11.08 -11.95 0.17
CA TYR A 144 12.10 -12.68 0.91
C TYR A 144 13.53 -12.16 0.72
N GLN A 145 13.69 -10.89 0.24
CA GLN A 145 15.00 -10.20 0.14
C GLN A 145 16.05 -11.02 -0.63
N ASN A 146 15.63 -11.74 -1.66
CA ASN A 146 16.48 -12.64 -2.46
C ASN A 146 17.19 -13.75 -1.65
N LYS A 147 16.63 -14.14 -0.49
CA LYS A 147 17.24 -15.18 0.37
C LYS A 147 16.82 -16.60 0.03
N LEU A 148 15.76 -16.79 -0.78
CA LEU A 148 15.31 -18.11 -1.17
C LEU A 148 16.22 -18.71 -2.27
N ILE A 149 16.63 -19.96 -2.05
CA ILE A 149 17.46 -20.74 -2.97
C ILE A 149 16.66 -21.98 -3.36
N PRO A 150 16.50 -22.30 -4.66
CA PRO A 150 15.86 -23.55 -5.08
C PRO A 150 16.61 -24.78 -4.54
N VAL A 151 15.88 -25.79 -4.11
CA VAL A 151 16.43 -27.15 -3.99
C VAL A 151 16.50 -27.66 -5.43
N PRO A 152 17.64 -28.20 -5.91
CA PRO A 152 17.77 -28.59 -7.32
C PRO A 152 16.96 -29.87 -7.65
N LEU A 153 15.63 -29.75 -7.59
CA LEU A 153 14.72 -30.78 -8.03
C LEU A 153 14.53 -30.68 -9.55
N PRO A 154 14.42 -31.81 -10.29
CA PRO A 154 14.39 -31.79 -11.75
C PRO A 154 13.40 -30.76 -12.33
N TYR A 155 12.17 -30.72 -11.85
CA TYR A 155 11.15 -29.81 -12.37
C TYR A 155 11.40 -28.31 -12.03
N GLN A 156 12.23 -28.01 -11.01
CA GLN A 156 12.57 -26.63 -10.67
C GLN A 156 13.60 -26.02 -11.62
N GLU A 157 14.40 -26.87 -12.25
CA GLU A 157 15.50 -26.49 -13.15
C GLU A 157 15.22 -26.82 -14.61
N GLU A 158 14.09 -27.48 -14.89
CA GLU A 158 13.69 -27.80 -16.26
C GLU A 158 13.63 -26.53 -17.12
N PRO A 159 14.36 -26.45 -18.24
CA PRO A 159 14.36 -25.27 -19.07
C PRO A 159 12.98 -25.02 -19.67
N THR A 160 12.56 -23.76 -19.67
CA THR A 160 11.33 -23.35 -20.35
C THR A 160 11.64 -23.17 -21.86
N PRO A 161 10.89 -23.77 -22.75
CA PRO A 161 11.08 -23.54 -24.19
C PRO A 161 10.93 -22.04 -24.52
N LEU A 162 11.83 -21.52 -25.34
CA LEU A 162 11.78 -20.11 -25.78
C LEU A 162 10.77 -19.89 -26.91
N THR A 163 10.50 -20.95 -27.68
CA THR A 163 9.57 -20.92 -28.80
C THR A 163 8.60 -22.11 -28.72
N SER A 164 7.45 -21.99 -29.36
CA SER A 164 6.45 -23.04 -29.45
C SER A 164 6.22 -23.45 -30.89
N GLU A 165 5.98 -24.74 -31.14
CA GLU A 165 5.55 -25.27 -32.44
C GLU A 165 4.03 -25.18 -32.64
N SER A 166 3.26 -24.81 -31.57
CA SER A 166 1.81 -24.70 -31.65
C SER A 166 1.36 -23.38 -32.32
N ASN A 167 0.36 -23.49 -33.18
CA ASN A 167 -0.34 -22.34 -33.76
C ASN A 167 -1.45 -21.78 -32.86
N ASP A 168 -1.78 -22.45 -31.76
CA ASP A 168 -2.70 -21.97 -30.73
C ASP A 168 -1.92 -21.11 -29.76
N GLY A 169 -2.28 -19.82 -29.67
CA GLY A 169 -1.57 -18.85 -28.84
C GLY A 169 -1.60 -19.20 -27.35
N LEU A 170 -2.68 -19.83 -26.86
CA LEU A 170 -2.77 -20.22 -25.46
C LEU A 170 -1.88 -21.42 -25.14
N GLU A 171 -1.79 -22.41 -26.05
CA GLU A 171 -0.83 -23.49 -25.90
C GLU A 171 0.62 -22.99 -26.00
N ALA A 172 0.89 -22.06 -26.93
CA ALA A 172 2.20 -21.43 -27.05
C ALA A 172 2.58 -20.66 -25.76
N LEU A 173 1.62 -19.96 -25.14
CA LEU A 173 1.83 -19.28 -23.86
C LEU A 173 2.16 -20.28 -22.74
N LEU A 174 1.36 -21.34 -22.59
CA LEU A 174 1.55 -22.37 -21.57
C LEU A 174 2.86 -23.15 -21.74
N THR A 175 3.35 -23.31 -22.97
CA THR A 175 4.59 -24.00 -23.25
C THR A 175 5.82 -23.12 -23.00
N THR A 176 5.76 -21.83 -23.38
CA THR A 176 6.93 -20.94 -23.39
C THR A 176 7.04 -20.03 -22.20
N ARG A 177 6.05 -19.98 -21.29
CA ARG A 177 6.04 -19.09 -20.12
C ARG A 177 5.73 -19.86 -18.84
N ARG A 178 6.65 -19.83 -17.88
CA ARG A 178 6.42 -20.34 -16.51
C ARG A 178 5.57 -19.40 -15.66
N ILE A 179 5.65 -18.11 -15.97
CA ILE A 179 4.81 -17.07 -15.36
C ILE A 179 4.21 -16.21 -16.47
N ALA A 180 2.92 -15.93 -16.41
CA ALA A 180 2.24 -15.04 -17.33
C ALA A 180 1.26 -14.14 -16.59
N PHE A 181 1.25 -12.86 -16.95
CA PHE A 181 0.24 -11.91 -16.55
C PHE A 181 -0.59 -11.52 -17.77
N VAL A 182 -1.86 -11.90 -17.77
CA VAL A 182 -2.78 -11.65 -18.89
C VAL A 182 -3.78 -10.59 -18.48
N THR A 183 -3.80 -9.48 -19.20
CA THR A 183 -4.83 -8.44 -19.09
C THR A 183 -5.69 -8.39 -20.33
N TYR A 184 -6.83 -7.75 -20.23
CA TYR A 184 -7.79 -7.64 -21.32
C TYR A 184 -8.41 -6.24 -21.32
N PRO A 185 -8.75 -5.67 -22.52
CA PRO A 185 -9.47 -4.43 -22.60
C PRO A 185 -10.88 -4.57 -22.02
N GLU A 186 -11.33 -3.58 -21.26
CA GLU A 186 -12.72 -3.56 -20.79
C GLU A 186 -13.66 -3.52 -22.00
N PRO A 187 -14.74 -4.32 -21.99
CA PRO A 187 -15.73 -4.25 -23.05
C PRO A 187 -16.29 -2.83 -23.09
N ARG A 188 -16.23 -2.18 -24.26
CA ARG A 188 -16.89 -0.90 -24.47
C ARG A 188 -18.38 -1.12 -24.24
N GLN A 189 -18.98 -0.33 -23.35
CA GLN A 189 -20.42 -0.34 -23.11
C GLN A 189 -21.16 0.21 -24.35
N THR A 190 -21.32 -0.61 -25.37
CA THR A 190 -22.15 -0.31 -26.53
C THR A 190 -23.44 -1.10 -26.38
N GLY A 191 -24.52 -0.40 -25.95
CA GLY A 191 -25.89 -0.93 -26.00
C GLY A 191 -26.13 -2.13 -25.09
N LEU A 192 -26.19 -1.90 -23.79
CA LEU A 192 -26.52 -2.92 -22.82
C LEU A 192 -27.95 -3.40 -23.04
N ASP A 193 -28.10 -4.68 -23.30
CA ASP A 193 -29.33 -5.40 -23.02
C ASP A 193 -29.57 -5.31 -21.50
N PRO A 194 -30.67 -4.70 -21.02
CA PRO A 194 -30.93 -4.52 -19.58
C PRO A 194 -30.94 -5.84 -18.78
N TRP A 195 -31.02 -6.98 -19.45
CA TRP A 195 -31.05 -8.33 -18.87
C TRP A 195 -29.69 -8.96 -18.69
N GLN A 196 -28.62 -8.35 -19.19
CA GLN A 196 -27.22 -8.80 -19.02
C GLN A 196 -26.48 -8.07 -17.89
N GLN A 197 -27.18 -7.34 -17.02
CA GLN A 197 -26.56 -6.78 -15.82
C GLN A 197 -26.13 -7.92 -14.89
N GLU A 198 -24.83 -8.09 -14.76
CA GLU A 198 -24.26 -8.97 -13.73
C GLU A 198 -24.79 -8.55 -12.36
N THR A 199 -25.49 -9.46 -11.71
CA THR A 199 -26.21 -9.22 -10.45
C THR A 199 -25.29 -9.06 -9.23
N SER A 200 -23.97 -9.23 -9.38
CA SER A 200 -23.02 -9.15 -8.29
C SER A 200 -21.69 -8.51 -8.74
N ASP A 201 -21.24 -7.51 -8.01
CA ASP A 201 -19.89 -6.92 -8.18
C ASP A 201 -18.73 -7.89 -7.88
N LYS A 202 -19.04 -9.06 -7.27
CA LYS A 202 -18.06 -10.09 -6.90
C LYS A 202 -17.90 -11.20 -7.94
N VAL A 203 -18.36 -10.93 -9.16
CA VAL A 203 -18.30 -11.85 -10.29
C VAL A 203 -17.72 -11.12 -11.50
N ASN A 204 -16.85 -11.81 -12.24
CA ASN A 204 -16.29 -11.37 -13.50
C ASN A 204 -16.38 -12.52 -14.51
N LEU A 205 -17.40 -12.49 -15.36
CA LEU A 205 -17.67 -13.53 -16.35
C LEU A 205 -16.56 -13.61 -17.40
N THR A 206 -15.99 -12.48 -17.79
CA THR A 206 -14.87 -12.42 -18.74
C THR A 206 -13.68 -13.21 -18.22
N GLU A 207 -13.25 -12.94 -16.97
CA GLU A 207 -12.17 -13.71 -16.35
C GLU A 207 -12.53 -15.19 -16.19
N ALA A 208 -13.78 -15.50 -15.83
CA ALA A 208 -14.21 -16.88 -15.68
C ALA A 208 -14.06 -17.70 -16.97
N ARG A 209 -14.43 -17.11 -18.12
CA ARG A 209 -14.26 -17.73 -19.45
C ARG A 209 -12.78 -17.92 -19.82
N MET A 210 -11.96 -16.91 -19.57
CA MET A 210 -10.52 -16.99 -19.82
C MET A 210 -9.86 -18.08 -18.95
N ILE A 211 -10.23 -18.15 -17.67
CA ILE A 211 -9.75 -19.18 -16.74
C ILE A 211 -10.19 -20.56 -17.22
N ALA A 212 -11.45 -20.75 -17.58
CA ALA A 212 -11.97 -22.01 -18.07
C ALA A 212 -11.28 -22.47 -19.35
N ALA A 213 -11.03 -21.56 -20.29
CA ALA A 213 -10.25 -21.83 -21.50
C ALA A 213 -8.82 -22.29 -21.19
N THR A 214 -8.17 -21.67 -20.20
CA THR A 214 -6.83 -22.06 -19.76
C THR A 214 -6.83 -23.49 -19.18
N VAL A 215 -7.78 -23.79 -18.31
CA VAL A 215 -7.96 -25.15 -17.75
C VAL A 215 -8.17 -26.18 -18.85
N HIS A 216 -9.05 -25.87 -19.80
CA HIS A 216 -9.32 -26.74 -20.93
C HIS A 216 -8.08 -27.04 -21.78
N ARG A 217 -7.24 -26.02 -22.08
CA ARG A 217 -6.00 -26.23 -22.83
C ARG A 217 -4.98 -27.05 -22.03
N ILE A 218 -4.82 -26.81 -20.73
CA ILE A 218 -3.94 -27.63 -19.87
C ILE A 218 -4.37 -29.10 -19.89
N TYR A 219 -5.68 -29.37 -19.85
CA TYR A 219 -6.19 -30.74 -19.97
C TYR A 219 -5.88 -31.35 -21.35
N LEU A 220 -6.17 -30.63 -22.44
CA LEU A 220 -5.92 -31.13 -23.81
C LEU A 220 -4.46 -31.42 -24.11
N MET A 221 -3.54 -30.69 -23.50
CA MET A 221 -2.09 -30.92 -23.67
C MET A 221 -1.62 -32.25 -23.06
N ASN A 222 -2.29 -32.76 -22.02
CA ASN A 222 -1.94 -34.06 -21.40
C ASN A 222 -3.14 -34.70 -20.70
N PRO A 223 -4.14 -35.20 -21.44
CA PRO A 223 -5.33 -35.81 -20.88
C PRO A 223 -5.08 -37.07 -20.03
N GLU A 224 -4.12 -37.90 -20.46
CA GLU A 224 -3.79 -39.17 -19.79
C GLU A 224 -3.05 -38.95 -18.46
N GLY A 225 -2.27 -37.88 -18.35
CA GLY A 225 -1.53 -37.51 -17.14
C GLY A 225 -2.25 -36.53 -16.24
N PHE A 226 -3.49 -36.17 -16.55
CA PHE A 226 -4.23 -35.19 -15.79
C PHE A 226 -4.69 -35.75 -14.45
N ASP A 227 -4.30 -35.09 -13.37
CA ASP A 227 -4.70 -35.37 -11.99
C ASP A 227 -5.46 -34.14 -11.45
N LYS A 228 -6.74 -34.33 -11.11
CA LYS A 228 -7.64 -33.24 -10.64
C LYS A 228 -7.16 -32.54 -9.36
N ASP A 229 -6.39 -33.23 -8.51
CA ASP A 229 -5.90 -32.71 -7.22
C ASP A 229 -4.51 -32.07 -7.33
N ARG A 230 -3.80 -32.30 -8.45
CA ARG A 230 -2.39 -31.88 -8.61
C ARG A 230 -2.11 -31.03 -9.83
N THR A 231 -2.81 -31.30 -10.96
CA THR A 231 -2.43 -30.66 -12.23
C THR A 231 -2.80 -29.19 -12.28
N VAL A 232 -4.02 -28.82 -11.88
CA VAL A 232 -4.52 -27.43 -11.94
C VAL A 232 -5.19 -27.02 -10.67
N GLY A 233 -4.88 -25.81 -10.22
CA GLY A 233 -5.59 -25.16 -9.15
C GLY A 233 -5.95 -23.72 -9.51
N ILE A 234 -7.14 -23.26 -9.10
CA ILE A 234 -7.63 -21.92 -9.38
C ILE A 234 -7.82 -21.15 -8.09
N ILE A 235 -7.23 -19.96 -8.03
CA ILE A 235 -7.31 -19.06 -6.88
C ILE A 235 -8.06 -17.81 -7.29
N VAL A 236 -9.08 -17.41 -6.49
CA VAL A 236 -9.87 -16.19 -6.71
C VAL A 236 -10.15 -15.49 -5.38
N PRO A 237 -10.41 -14.18 -5.37
CA PRO A 237 -10.67 -13.46 -4.11
C PRO A 237 -12.09 -13.67 -3.58
N TYR A 238 -13.06 -14.03 -4.44
CA TYR A 238 -14.48 -14.06 -4.07
C TYR A 238 -15.12 -15.42 -4.29
N ARG A 239 -15.87 -15.91 -3.30
CA ARG A 239 -16.60 -17.18 -3.39
C ARG A 239 -17.63 -17.23 -4.53
N ASN A 240 -18.26 -16.09 -4.85
CA ASN A 240 -19.22 -16.03 -5.96
C ASN A 240 -18.55 -16.31 -7.31
N GLN A 241 -17.28 -15.94 -7.46
CA GLN A 241 -16.52 -16.22 -8.68
C GLN A 241 -16.25 -17.71 -8.87
N ILE A 242 -16.13 -18.47 -7.78
CA ILE A 242 -15.91 -19.93 -7.82
C ILE A 242 -17.03 -20.62 -8.60
N SER A 243 -18.29 -20.32 -8.28
CA SER A 243 -19.45 -20.91 -8.97
C SER A 243 -19.50 -20.52 -10.45
N THR A 244 -19.13 -19.26 -10.76
CA THR A 244 -19.11 -18.79 -12.16
C THR A 244 -18.05 -19.52 -12.97
N ILE A 245 -16.85 -19.68 -12.44
CA ILE A 245 -15.76 -20.43 -13.10
C ILE A 245 -16.16 -21.90 -13.26
N ARG A 246 -16.77 -22.48 -12.22
CA ARG A 246 -17.25 -23.87 -12.27
C ARG A 246 -18.23 -24.09 -13.43
N ASN A 247 -19.21 -23.21 -13.56
CA ASN A 247 -20.20 -23.29 -14.66
C ASN A 247 -19.53 -23.19 -16.04
N GLU A 248 -18.54 -22.32 -16.22
CA GLU A 248 -17.82 -22.20 -17.50
C GLU A 248 -16.98 -23.45 -17.80
N ILE A 249 -16.35 -24.07 -16.79
CA ILE A 249 -15.59 -25.31 -16.94
C ILE A 249 -16.53 -26.48 -17.24
N ASP A 250 -17.64 -26.59 -16.55
CA ASP A 250 -18.65 -27.65 -16.75
C ASP A 250 -19.24 -27.60 -18.17
N GLY A 251 -19.25 -26.43 -18.79
CA GLY A 251 -19.64 -26.24 -20.19
C GLY A 251 -18.79 -27.03 -21.22
N TYR A 252 -17.60 -27.45 -20.86
CA TYR A 252 -16.78 -28.32 -21.71
C TYR A 252 -17.16 -29.81 -21.65
N HIS A 253 -18.01 -30.21 -20.68
CA HIS A 253 -18.48 -31.60 -20.49
C HIS A 253 -17.35 -32.63 -20.35
N ILE A 254 -16.26 -32.27 -19.64
CA ILE A 254 -15.09 -33.12 -19.40
C ILE A 254 -15.08 -33.52 -17.93
N GLU A 255 -15.39 -34.80 -17.63
CA GLU A 255 -15.54 -35.32 -16.27
C GLU A 255 -14.34 -35.03 -15.34
N PRO A 256 -13.06 -35.23 -15.72
CA PRO A 256 -11.92 -34.93 -14.87
C PRO A 256 -11.82 -33.46 -14.41
N LEU A 257 -12.45 -32.52 -15.11
CA LEU A 257 -12.41 -31.09 -14.77
C LEU A 257 -13.45 -30.67 -13.75
N HIS A 258 -14.50 -31.48 -13.50
CA HIS A 258 -15.57 -31.11 -12.57
C HIS A 258 -15.10 -30.93 -11.13
N ASP A 259 -14.09 -31.69 -10.70
CA ASP A 259 -13.65 -31.73 -9.30
C ASP A 259 -12.33 -31.01 -9.03
N ILE A 260 -11.79 -30.26 -10.00
CA ILE A 260 -10.56 -29.50 -9.77
C ILE A 260 -10.74 -28.48 -8.66
N MET A 261 -9.66 -28.18 -7.95
CA MET A 261 -9.69 -27.25 -6.82
C MET A 261 -9.83 -25.79 -7.28
N ILE A 262 -10.97 -25.16 -6.92
CA ILE A 262 -11.22 -23.73 -7.10
C ILE A 262 -11.57 -23.16 -5.74
N ASP A 263 -10.77 -22.27 -5.18
CA ASP A 263 -11.06 -21.68 -3.88
C ASP A 263 -10.40 -20.30 -3.70
N THR A 264 -10.67 -19.69 -2.55
CA THR A 264 -10.03 -18.42 -2.16
C THR A 264 -8.60 -18.63 -1.67
N VAL A 265 -7.80 -17.55 -1.68
CA VAL A 265 -6.40 -17.58 -1.23
C VAL A 265 -6.27 -18.18 0.17
N GLU A 266 -7.19 -17.83 1.08
CA GLU A 266 -7.20 -18.28 2.47
C GLU A 266 -7.33 -19.81 2.58
N ARG A 267 -8.10 -20.43 1.71
CA ARG A 267 -8.31 -21.89 1.70
C ARG A 267 -7.23 -22.66 0.91
N TYR A 268 -6.53 -21.94 0.03
CA TYR A 268 -5.41 -22.51 -0.71
C TYR A 268 -4.14 -22.64 0.14
N GLN A 269 -4.10 -22.01 1.31
CA GLN A 269 -2.93 -22.12 2.20
C GLN A 269 -2.69 -23.57 2.60
N GLY A 270 -1.43 -24.03 2.52
CA GLY A 270 -1.07 -25.45 2.70
C GLY A 270 -1.13 -26.31 1.43
N SER A 271 -1.92 -25.93 0.41
CA SER A 271 -2.06 -26.65 -0.85
C SER A 271 -1.02 -26.23 -1.89
N GLN A 272 -0.88 -27.01 -2.97
CA GLN A 272 -0.02 -26.68 -4.11
C GLN A 272 -0.51 -27.45 -5.36
N CYS A 273 -0.33 -26.87 -6.55
CA CYS A 273 -0.61 -27.51 -7.82
C CYS A 273 0.52 -27.27 -8.83
N GLU A 274 0.59 -28.10 -9.85
CA GLU A 274 1.58 -27.89 -10.92
C GLU A 274 1.33 -26.57 -11.64
N ASN A 275 0.08 -26.30 -11.98
CA ASN A 275 -0.36 -25.06 -12.63
C ASN A 275 -1.33 -24.32 -11.73
N ILE A 276 -1.03 -23.09 -11.38
CA ILE A 276 -1.94 -22.19 -10.66
C ILE A 276 -2.43 -21.11 -11.62
N ILE A 277 -3.75 -20.94 -11.62
CA ILE A 277 -4.41 -19.82 -12.30
C ILE A 277 -4.96 -18.89 -11.23
N TYR A 278 -4.46 -17.65 -11.20
CA TYR A 278 -4.92 -16.63 -10.25
C TYR A 278 -5.77 -15.60 -10.98
N GLY A 279 -7.08 -15.63 -10.74
CA GLY A 279 -8.03 -14.63 -11.23
C GLY A 279 -8.23 -13.52 -10.21
N PHE A 280 -8.01 -12.27 -10.60
CA PHE A 280 -8.15 -11.14 -9.69
C PHE A 280 -9.59 -10.70 -9.48
N THR A 281 -10.49 -10.98 -10.40
CA THR A 281 -11.95 -10.75 -10.32
C THR A 281 -12.38 -9.29 -10.09
N ILE A 282 -11.46 -8.32 -10.15
CA ILE A 282 -11.79 -6.91 -9.90
C ILE A 282 -12.26 -6.21 -11.16
N ARG A 283 -13.34 -5.43 -11.02
CA ARG A 283 -13.97 -4.61 -12.07
C ARG A 283 -14.10 -3.16 -11.65
N LYS A 284 -14.01 -2.87 -10.35
CA LYS A 284 -14.16 -1.55 -9.77
C LYS A 284 -13.00 -1.27 -8.81
N TYR A 285 -12.63 -0.01 -8.74
CA TYR A 285 -11.48 0.42 -7.94
C TYR A 285 -11.58 0.03 -6.45
N TYR A 286 -12.75 0.20 -5.82
CA TYR A 286 -12.92 -0.12 -4.39
C TYR A 286 -12.62 -1.60 -4.06
N GLN A 287 -12.71 -2.49 -5.05
CA GLN A 287 -12.42 -3.93 -4.87
C GLN A 287 -10.92 -4.19 -4.69
N LEU A 288 -10.07 -3.28 -5.14
CA LEU A 288 -8.62 -3.38 -4.94
C LEU A 288 -8.28 -3.43 -3.44
N GLY A 289 -8.97 -2.66 -2.60
CA GLY A 289 -8.82 -2.69 -1.15
C GLY A 289 -9.07 -4.07 -0.52
N PHE A 290 -9.93 -4.90 -1.12
CA PHE A 290 -10.13 -6.28 -0.66
C PHE A 290 -8.95 -7.20 -1.02
N LEU A 291 -8.34 -7.01 -2.19
CA LEU A 291 -7.12 -7.75 -2.57
C LEU A 291 -5.94 -7.38 -1.67
N THR A 292 -5.81 -6.09 -1.34
CA THR A 292 -4.67 -5.52 -0.61
C THR A 292 -4.85 -5.48 0.91
N GLY A 293 -5.99 -5.93 1.44
CA GLY A 293 -6.35 -5.82 2.86
C GLY A 293 -5.42 -6.53 3.85
N ASN A 294 -4.47 -7.34 3.38
CA ASN A 294 -3.44 -8.01 4.18
C ASN A 294 -2.01 -7.54 3.82
N GLN A 295 -1.89 -6.36 3.22
CA GLN A 295 -0.60 -5.73 2.99
C GLN A 295 -0.09 -5.08 4.28
N TYR A 296 1.23 -5.13 4.48
CA TYR A 296 1.92 -4.39 5.53
C TYR A 296 3.35 -4.04 5.07
N VAL A 297 3.96 -3.06 5.71
CA VAL A 297 5.39 -2.76 5.49
C VAL A 297 6.22 -3.54 6.51
N ASP A 298 7.14 -4.34 6.02
CA ASP A 298 8.13 -5.00 6.86
C ASP A 298 9.15 -3.96 7.36
N ARG A 299 9.10 -3.63 8.64
CA ARG A 299 9.96 -2.61 9.26
C ARG A 299 11.46 -2.91 9.12
N ALA A 300 11.84 -4.16 8.94
CA ALA A 300 13.24 -4.55 8.80
C ALA A 300 13.80 -4.28 7.39
N SER A 301 12.97 -4.42 6.36
CA SER A 301 13.38 -4.23 4.96
C SER A 301 12.83 -2.95 4.33
N GLY A 302 11.79 -2.34 4.89
CA GLY A 302 11.05 -1.24 4.27
C GLY A 302 10.16 -1.67 3.09
N GLU A 303 10.09 -2.97 2.79
CA GLU A 303 9.34 -3.50 1.66
C GLU A 303 7.85 -3.73 2.01
N ILE A 304 6.99 -3.48 1.02
CA ILE A 304 5.56 -3.80 1.15
C ILE A 304 5.37 -5.30 0.92
N ILE A 305 4.86 -5.98 1.91
CA ILE A 305 4.53 -7.41 1.85
C ILE A 305 3.03 -7.57 1.61
N ASP A 306 2.67 -8.14 0.46
CA ASP A 306 1.29 -8.58 0.20
C ASP A 306 1.16 -10.06 0.52
N ARG A 307 0.55 -10.34 1.67
CA ARG A 307 0.40 -11.71 2.17
C ARG A 307 -0.48 -12.58 1.27
N LYS A 308 -1.54 -12.01 0.67
CA LYS A 308 -2.43 -12.75 -0.25
C LYS A 308 -1.72 -13.09 -1.55
N LEU A 309 -1.07 -12.10 -2.16
CA LEU A 309 -0.32 -12.33 -3.38
C LEU A 309 0.82 -13.32 -3.17
N ASN A 310 1.55 -13.20 -2.06
CA ASN A 310 2.62 -14.12 -1.69
C ASN A 310 2.11 -15.55 -1.59
N VAL A 311 1.01 -15.78 -0.87
CA VAL A 311 0.39 -17.10 -0.79
C VAL A 311 -0.02 -17.59 -2.18
N ALA A 312 -0.75 -16.79 -2.96
CA ALA A 312 -1.23 -17.20 -4.27
C ALA A 312 -0.08 -17.62 -5.21
N MET A 313 0.97 -16.81 -5.31
CA MET A 313 2.10 -17.10 -6.18
C MET A 313 2.89 -18.34 -5.75
N THR A 314 3.08 -18.49 -4.43
CA THR A 314 3.89 -19.59 -3.88
C THR A 314 3.16 -20.94 -3.86
N ARG A 315 1.92 -21.04 -4.37
CA ARG A 315 1.21 -22.32 -4.57
C ARG A 315 1.60 -23.03 -5.87
N ALA A 316 2.15 -22.29 -6.83
CA ALA A 316 2.50 -22.82 -8.15
C ALA A 316 3.83 -23.60 -8.12
N MET A 317 3.83 -24.77 -8.75
CA MET A 317 5.04 -25.59 -8.92
C MET A 317 5.71 -25.32 -10.27
N LYS A 318 4.96 -25.45 -11.38
CA LYS A 318 5.48 -25.40 -12.75
C LYS A 318 5.05 -24.17 -13.53
N HIS A 319 3.78 -23.73 -13.40
CA HIS A 319 3.24 -22.56 -14.10
C HIS A 319 2.37 -21.70 -13.16
N LEU A 320 2.45 -20.40 -13.36
CA LEU A 320 1.61 -19.39 -12.71
C LEU A 320 1.02 -18.47 -13.77
N ILE A 321 -0.28 -18.57 -14.02
CA ILE A 321 -1.02 -17.71 -14.94
C ILE A 321 -1.88 -16.76 -14.11
N MET A 322 -1.69 -15.47 -14.30
CA MET A 322 -2.45 -14.43 -13.62
C MET A 322 -3.34 -13.72 -14.62
N ILE A 323 -4.64 -13.62 -14.34
CA ILE A 323 -5.62 -13.00 -15.24
C ILE A 323 -6.34 -11.90 -14.49
N GLY A 324 -6.30 -10.67 -15.02
CA GLY A 324 -6.96 -9.55 -14.37
C GLY A 324 -6.86 -8.22 -15.09
N ASN A 325 -7.60 -7.25 -14.61
CA ASN A 325 -7.62 -5.90 -15.17
C ASN A 325 -6.38 -5.11 -14.73
N ALA A 326 -5.37 -5.03 -15.61
CA ALA A 326 -4.13 -4.31 -15.34
C ALA A 326 -4.34 -2.83 -15.04
N ARG A 327 -5.37 -2.18 -15.62
CA ARG A 327 -5.67 -0.77 -15.37
C ARG A 327 -6.03 -0.53 -13.90
N LEU A 328 -6.77 -1.43 -13.27
CA LEU A 328 -7.14 -1.33 -11.86
C LEU A 328 -5.99 -1.79 -10.95
N LEU A 329 -5.33 -2.89 -11.30
CA LEU A 329 -4.26 -3.48 -10.48
C LEU A 329 -3.01 -2.59 -10.40
N ARG A 330 -2.68 -1.86 -11.48
CA ARG A 330 -1.53 -0.93 -11.50
C ARG A 330 -1.59 0.18 -10.45
N GLU A 331 -2.76 0.45 -9.90
CA GLU A 331 -2.95 1.44 -8.84
C GLU A 331 -2.37 1.01 -7.49
N ASN A 332 -1.99 -0.26 -7.35
CA ASN A 332 -1.27 -0.75 -6.19
C ASN A 332 0.20 -1.03 -6.54
N VAL A 333 1.11 -0.57 -5.70
CA VAL A 333 2.58 -0.63 -5.94
C VAL A 333 3.07 -2.05 -6.17
N ILE A 334 2.60 -3.02 -5.40
CA ILE A 334 3.07 -4.41 -5.51
C ILE A 334 2.57 -5.07 -6.80
N PHE A 335 1.31 -4.83 -7.20
CA PHE A 335 0.79 -5.32 -8.47
C PHE A 335 1.42 -4.60 -9.66
N PHE A 336 1.73 -3.31 -9.51
CA PHE A 336 2.50 -2.59 -10.54
C PHE A 336 3.90 -3.21 -10.71
N LYS A 337 4.64 -3.42 -9.62
CA LYS A 337 5.95 -4.10 -9.66
C LYS A 337 5.85 -5.49 -10.32
N LEU A 338 4.79 -6.25 -10.02
CA LEU A 338 4.53 -7.56 -10.61
C LEU A 338 4.31 -7.46 -12.14
N MET A 339 3.53 -6.49 -12.59
CA MET A 339 3.29 -6.29 -14.02
C MET A 339 4.55 -5.82 -14.76
N GLU A 340 5.35 -4.93 -14.17
CA GLU A 340 6.63 -4.54 -14.75
C GLU A 340 7.62 -5.71 -14.79
N PHE A 341 7.66 -6.53 -13.76
CA PHE A 341 8.41 -7.77 -13.77
C PHE A 341 7.98 -8.69 -14.94
N ALA A 342 6.68 -8.85 -15.14
CA ALA A 342 6.16 -9.64 -16.25
C ALA A 342 6.50 -9.02 -17.62
N ARG A 343 6.45 -7.68 -17.76
CA ARG A 343 6.84 -6.97 -19.00
C ARG A 343 8.31 -7.17 -19.34
N ASN A 344 9.19 -6.99 -18.37
CA ASN A 344 10.63 -7.16 -18.56
C ASN A 344 11.02 -8.59 -18.99
N ARG A 345 10.16 -9.54 -18.69
CA ARG A 345 10.34 -10.97 -19.09
C ARG A 345 9.51 -11.37 -20.30
N GLN A 346 8.90 -10.41 -21.00
CA GLN A 346 7.99 -10.70 -22.13
C GLN A 346 6.87 -11.70 -21.77
N SER A 347 6.43 -11.63 -20.53
CA SER A 347 5.38 -12.48 -19.92
C SER A 347 4.12 -11.68 -19.56
N PHE A 348 4.01 -10.42 -20.01
CA PHE A 348 2.83 -9.59 -19.89
C PHE A 348 2.09 -9.53 -21.23
N PHE A 349 0.82 -9.90 -21.24
CA PHE A 349 0.00 -10.01 -22.44
C PHE A 349 -1.27 -9.16 -22.29
N ASP A 350 -1.55 -8.31 -23.26
CA ASP A 350 -2.81 -7.60 -23.41
C ASP A 350 -3.58 -8.20 -24.58
N ILE A 351 -4.57 -9.05 -24.27
CA ILE A 351 -5.25 -9.89 -25.26
C ILE A 351 -6.75 -9.73 -25.10
N SER A 352 -7.48 -9.59 -26.22
CA SER A 352 -8.93 -9.60 -26.14
C SER A 352 -9.45 -10.94 -25.58
N PRO A 353 -10.53 -10.95 -24.80
CA PRO A 353 -11.07 -12.18 -24.22
C PRO A 353 -11.41 -13.25 -25.29
N ASP A 354 -11.96 -12.84 -26.43
CA ASP A 354 -12.34 -13.74 -27.51
C ASP A 354 -11.10 -14.35 -28.19
N ASP A 355 -10.06 -13.56 -28.46
CA ASP A 355 -8.79 -14.06 -29.01
C ASP A 355 -8.09 -15.00 -28.01
N TYR A 356 -8.15 -14.69 -26.71
CA TYR A 356 -7.58 -15.54 -25.67
C TYR A 356 -8.27 -16.90 -25.59
N VAL A 357 -9.61 -16.91 -25.56
CA VAL A 357 -10.41 -18.13 -25.47
C VAL A 357 -10.24 -19.00 -26.74
N SER A 358 -10.19 -18.38 -27.91
CA SER A 358 -9.99 -19.09 -29.18
C SER A 358 -8.55 -19.49 -29.45
N GLY A 359 -7.57 -18.94 -28.72
CA GLY A 359 -6.14 -19.12 -29.00
C GLY A 359 -5.64 -18.33 -30.22
N SER A 360 -6.41 -17.33 -30.69
CA SER A 360 -6.12 -16.57 -31.92
C SER A 360 -5.17 -15.38 -31.66
N PHE A 361 -4.07 -15.63 -30.96
CA PHE A 361 -3.03 -14.63 -30.69
C PHE A 361 -1.65 -15.23 -30.83
N VAL A 362 -0.62 -14.39 -30.97
CA VAL A 362 0.77 -14.81 -31.16
C VAL A 362 1.57 -14.48 -29.89
N VAL A 363 2.30 -15.48 -29.42
CA VAL A 363 3.26 -15.33 -28.33
C VAL A 363 4.63 -15.06 -28.94
N GLY A 364 5.21 -13.87 -28.68
CA GLY A 364 6.57 -13.53 -29.09
C GLY A 364 7.62 -14.43 -28.43
N GLU A 365 8.86 -14.37 -28.91
CA GLU A 365 9.98 -15.11 -28.33
C GLU A 365 10.16 -14.76 -26.84
N ALA A 366 10.51 -15.75 -26.03
CA ALA A 366 10.79 -15.52 -24.61
C ALA A 366 12.13 -14.79 -24.45
N GLY A 367 12.20 -13.81 -23.58
CA GLY A 367 13.46 -13.14 -23.22
C GLY A 367 14.43 -14.12 -22.57
N SER A 368 15.74 -13.98 -22.85
CA SER A 368 16.77 -14.86 -22.26
C SER A 368 16.85 -14.71 -20.73
N LEU A 369 17.09 -15.83 -20.05
CA LEU A 369 17.10 -15.96 -18.59
C LEU A 369 18.39 -15.49 -17.92
N ASP A 370 19.44 -15.14 -18.69
CA ASP A 370 20.82 -15.10 -18.19
C ASP A 370 21.23 -13.85 -17.44
N SER A 371 20.27 -12.98 -17.08
CA SER A 371 20.62 -11.84 -16.22
C SER A 371 19.82 -11.83 -14.92
N ALA A 372 20.48 -12.18 -13.82
CA ALA A 372 20.06 -11.77 -12.47
C ALA A 372 19.84 -10.23 -12.40
N ASP A 373 20.41 -9.50 -13.36
CA ASP A 373 20.24 -8.06 -13.60
C ASP A 373 18.82 -7.66 -14.02
N SER A 374 17.99 -8.60 -14.53
CA SER A 374 16.60 -8.30 -14.90
C SER A 374 15.68 -7.99 -13.71
N VAL A 375 16.08 -8.37 -12.49
CA VAL A 375 15.37 -8.00 -11.25
C VAL A 375 15.84 -6.63 -10.76
N GLY A 376 17.11 -6.28 -10.98
CA GLY A 376 17.66 -4.98 -10.61
C GLY A 376 17.14 -3.80 -11.45
N SER A 377 16.43 -4.06 -12.54
CA SER A 377 15.83 -3.03 -13.40
C SER A 377 14.31 -2.89 -13.23
N LEU A 378 13.71 -3.40 -12.16
CA LEU A 378 12.35 -3.00 -11.81
C LEU A 378 12.37 -1.50 -11.58
N LYS A 379 11.91 -0.76 -12.61
CA LYS A 379 11.81 0.69 -12.55
C LYS A 379 10.92 1.04 -11.36
N GLU A 380 11.50 1.63 -10.33
CA GLU A 380 10.71 2.25 -9.29
C GLU A 380 9.81 3.29 -9.98
N LEU A 381 8.55 3.33 -9.57
CA LEU A 381 7.65 4.41 -10.00
C LEU A 381 8.38 5.71 -9.74
N SER A 382 8.49 6.57 -10.75
CA SER A 382 8.95 7.92 -10.49
C SER A 382 8.01 8.53 -9.44
N SER A 383 8.56 9.38 -8.61
CA SER A 383 7.77 10.00 -7.54
C SER A 383 6.62 10.86 -8.09
N ASP A 384 6.72 11.38 -9.31
CA ASP A 384 5.61 12.06 -10.00
C ASP A 384 4.47 11.09 -10.33
N GLU A 385 4.79 9.88 -10.80
CA GLU A 385 3.82 8.83 -11.06
C GLU A 385 3.07 8.39 -9.79
N ILE A 386 3.74 8.43 -8.62
CA ILE A 386 3.10 8.15 -7.32
C ILE A 386 2.05 9.20 -7.00
N PHE A 387 2.36 10.49 -7.15
CA PHE A 387 1.39 11.56 -6.90
C PHE A 387 0.21 11.49 -7.88
N ASP A 388 0.47 11.42 -9.18
CA ASP A 388 -0.57 11.40 -10.22
C ASP A 388 -1.52 10.23 -10.02
N ARG A 389 -0.98 9.05 -9.70
CA ARG A 389 -1.78 7.87 -9.38
C ARG A 389 -2.65 8.11 -8.15
N THR A 390 -2.06 8.58 -7.06
CA THR A 390 -2.75 8.80 -5.79
C THR A 390 -3.85 9.86 -5.96
N PHE A 391 -3.54 10.96 -6.62
CA PHE A 391 -4.49 12.04 -6.89
C PHE A 391 -5.67 11.56 -7.75
N ARG A 392 -5.38 10.83 -8.82
CA ARG A 392 -6.42 10.23 -9.67
C ARG A 392 -7.35 9.36 -8.86
N THR A 393 -6.81 8.47 -8.06
CA THR A 393 -7.53 7.49 -7.27
C THR A 393 -8.38 8.10 -6.15
N VAL A 394 -7.78 8.99 -5.37
CA VAL A 394 -8.41 9.51 -4.14
C VAL A 394 -9.27 10.74 -4.42
N VAL A 395 -8.97 11.50 -5.48
CA VAL A 395 -9.65 12.75 -5.80
C VAL A 395 -10.43 12.68 -7.12
N GLU A 396 -9.79 12.37 -8.25
CA GLU A 396 -10.43 12.44 -9.56
C GLU A 396 -11.51 11.38 -9.77
N GLU A 397 -11.28 10.11 -9.39
CA GLU A 397 -12.28 9.05 -9.56
C GLU A 397 -13.55 9.33 -8.72
N PRO A 398 -13.47 9.72 -7.44
CA PRO A 398 -14.65 10.16 -6.69
C PRO A 398 -15.35 11.37 -7.32
N VAL A 399 -14.59 12.33 -7.91
CA VAL A 399 -15.16 13.49 -8.60
C VAL A 399 -15.88 13.06 -9.88
N LYS A 400 -15.26 12.22 -10.71
CA LYS A 400 -15.86 11.70 -11.95
C LYS A 400 -17.04 10.75 -11.73
N GLY A 401 -17.10 10.08 -10.57
CA GLY A 401 -18.17 9.18 -10.17
C GLY A 401 -19.37 9.91 -9.56
N ASP A 402 -19.64 9.63 -8.30
CA ASP A 402 -20.83 10.13 -7.58
C ASP A 402 -20.90 11.67 -7.49
N ALA A 403 -19.76 12.34 -7.44
CA ALA A 403 -19.73 13.80 -7.34
C ALA A 403 -20.24 14.48 -8.62
N MET A 404 -19.92 13.98 -9.83
CA MET A 404 -20.41 14.55 -11.08
C MET A 404 -21.93 14.43 -11.23
N THR A 405 -22.56 13.45 -10.63
CA THR A 405 -24.03 13.31 -10.62
C THR A 405 -24.70 14.32 -9.68
N ARG A 406 -24.00 14.71 -8.61
CA ARG A 406 -24.47 15.64 -7.58
C ARG A 406 -24.14 17.09 -7.89
N TRP A 407 -22.98 17.35 -8.49
CA TRP A 407 -22.47 18.70 -8.72
C TRP A 407 -22.33 19.02 -10.22
N PRO A 408 -22.76 20.21 -10.62
CA PRO A 408 -22.58 20.66 -12.00
C PRO A 408 -21.09 20.83 -12.34
N GLN A 409 -20.74 20.67 -13.63
CA GLN A 409 -19.36 20.83 -14.10
C GLN A 409 -18.72 22.19 -13.75
N TYR A 410 -19.51 23.25 -13.63
CA TYR A 410 -18.99 24.57 -13.25
C TYR A 410 -18.47 24.63 -11.79
N VAL A 411 -18.90 23.71 -10.90
CA VAL A 411 -18.34 23.58 -9.54
C VAL A 411 -16.96 22.93 -9.59
N LEU A 412 -16.77 21.99 -10.52
CA LEU A 412 -15.56 21.22 -10.73
C LEU A 412 -14.69 21.78 -11.87
N GLY A 413 -15.19 22.77 -12.59
CA GLY A 413 -14.49 23.40 -13.72
C GLY A 413 -13.58 24.55 -13.28
N ASN A 414 -12.79 25.04 -14.24
CA ASN A 414 -11.77 26.07 -14.04
C ASN A 414 -12.31 27.50 -13.82
N GLU A 415 -13.60 27.68 -13.52
CA GLU A 415 -14.15 29.00 -13.18
C GLU A 415 -13.75 29.40 -11.75
N PHE A 416 -12.53 29.93 -11.62
CA PHE A 416 -11.90 30.34 -10.38
C PHE A 416 -12.80 31.22 -9.49
N ALA A 417 -13.59 32.11 -10.05
CA ALA A 417 -14.46 33.00 -9.26
C ALA A 417 -15.57 32.25 -8.51
N THR A 418 -16.17 31.22 -9.12
CA THR A 418 -17.22 30.41 -8.49
C THR A 418 -16.60 29.46 -7.45
N ASN A 419 -15.47 28.88 -7.79
CA ASN A 419 -14.73 28.00 -6.89
C ASN A 419 -14.11 28.79 -5.73
N GLN A 420 -13.64 30.02 -5.95
CA GLN A 420 -13.13 30.87 -4.89
C GLN A 420 -14.21 31.22 -3.86
N ALA A 421 -15.43 31.54 -4.30
CA ALA A 421 -16.56 31.78 -3.39
C ALA A 421 -16.89 30.53 -2.54
N LEU A 422 -16.80 29.33 -3.13
CA LEU A 422 -16.99 28.07 -2.42
C LEU A 422 -15.85 27.80 -1.43
N ILE A 423 -14.61 28.09 -1.83
CA ILE A 423 -13.42 27.94 -0.99
C ILE A 423 -13.44 28.94 0.15
N ASP A 424 -13.79 30.20 -0.12
CA ASP A 424 -13.87 31.25 0.90
C ASP A 424 -15.02 30.99 1.90
N TYR A 425 -16.13 30.49 1.42
CA TYR A 425 -17.22 30.02 2.26
C TYR A 425 -16.79 28.77 3.05
N GLY A 426 -16.10 27.84 2.42
CA GLY A 426 -15.53 26.65 3.03
C GLY A 426 -14.52 26.98 4.14
N ARG A 427 -13.63 27.95 3.94
CA ARG A 427 -12.62 28.39 4.93
C ARG A 427 -13.22 28.73 6.29
N SER A 428 -14.41 29.36 6.31
CA SER A 428 -15.11 29.67 7.56
C SER A 428 -15.91 28.50 8.13
N HIS A 429 -16.17 27.44 7.36
CA HIS A 429 -17.08 26.34 7.69
C HIS A 429 -16.40 24.97 7.77
N PHE A 430 -15.22 24.78 7.18
CA PHE A 430 -14.41 23.55 7.38
C PHE A 430 -14.13 23.27 8.86
N VAL A 431 -13.91 24.35 9.63
CA VAL A 431 -13.65 24.28 11.07
C VAL A 431 -14.83 23.76 11.86
N GLN A 432 -16.05 23.90 11.35
CA GLN A 432 -17.27 23.63 12.12
C GLN A 432 -17.96 22.31 11.72
N SER A 433 -17.37 21.51 10.83
CA SER A 433 -17.92 20.21 10.37
C SER A 433 -19.38 20.31 9.89
N LYS A 434 -19.81 21.42 9.34
CA LYS A 434 -21.20 21.67 8.97
C LYS A 434 -21.46 21.40 7.50
N ILE A 435 -22.66 20.89 7.22
CA ILE A 435 -23.21 20.82 5.87
C ILE A 435 -23.48 22.25 5.39
N ILE A 436 -22.98 22.58 4.20
CA ILE A 436 -23.19 23.87 3.57
C ILE A 436 -24.25 23.74 2.49
N GLN A 437 -25.22 24.65 2.54
CA GLN A 437 -26.16 24.88 1.46
C GLN A 437 -25.89 26.27 0.88
N THR A 438 -25.59 26.33 -0.40
CA THR A 438 -25.29 27.60 -1.07
C THR A 438 -25.95 27.67 -2.44
N ASP A 439 -26.42 28.87 -2.81
CA ASP A 439 -26.90 29.19 -4.14
C ASP A 439 -25.70 29.55 -5.02
N LEU A 440 -25.31 28.67 -5.91
CA LEU A 440 -24.34 28.96 -6.96
C LEU A 440 -25.08 29.34 -8.25
N LYS A 441 -24.56 30.37 -8.95
CA LYS A 441 -25.05 30.71 -10.27
C LYS A 441 -24.34 29.86 -11.31
N ASP A 442 -25.10 29.20 -12.19
CA ASP A 442 -24.55 28.54 -13.36
C ASP A 442 -24.04 29.52 -14.42
N THR A 443 -23.40 29.01 -15.46
CA THR A 443 -22.90 29.82 -16.59
C THR A 443 -23.99 30.64 -17.31
N SER A 444 -25.28 30.28 -17.10
CA SER A 444 -26.44 31.04 -17.60
C SER A 444 -27.00 32.05 -16.59
N GLY A 445 -26.38 32.19 -15.41
CA GLY A 445 -26.80 33.07 -14.35
C GLY A 445 -27.97 32.58 -13.48
N ARG A 446 -28.43 31.33 -13.69
CA ARG A 446 -29.50 30.70 -12.88
C ARG A 446 -28.94 30.23 -11.54
N LYS A 447 -29.62 30.59 -10.48
CA LYS A 447 -29.28 30.10 -9.14
C LYS A 447 -29.70 28.64 -8.99
N ARG A 448 -28.78 27.83 -8.47
CA ARG A 448 -29.02 26.44 -8.08
C ARG A 448 -28.52 26.23 -6.66
N MET A 449 -29.39 25.74 -5.77
CA MET A 449 -29.01 25.37 -4.42
C MET A 449 -28.24 24.06 -4.45
N LEU A 450 -27.02 24.07 -3.92
CA LEU A 450 -26.16 22.91 -3.78
C LEU A 450 -25.87 22.65 -2.31
N THR A 451 -25.75 21.37 -1.96
CA THR A 451 -25.44 20.92 -0.61
C THR A 451 -24.07 20.22 -0.61
N PHE A 452 -23.18 20.64 0.28
CA PHE A 452 -21.85 20.09 0.44
C PHE A 452 -21.63 19.61 1.89
N THR A 453 -21.29 18.37 2.07
CA THR A 453 -20.75 17.86 3.34
C THR A 453 -19.33 18.38 3.55
N PRO A 454 -18.75 18.31 4.75
CA PRO A 454 -17.33 18.64 4.96
C PRO A 454 -16.39 17.85 4.08
N ALA A 455 -16.65 16.56 3.86
CA ALA A 455 -15.87 15.71 2.94
C ALA A 455 -15.98 16.17 1.48
N ASP A 456 -17.19 16.56 1.03
CA ASP A 456 -17.40 17.12 -0.31
C ASP A 456 -16.62 18.41 -0.52
N GLN A 457 -16.58 19.28 0.50
CA GLN A 457 -15.85 20.55 0.45
C GLN A 457 -14.34 20.30 0.29
N VAL A 458 -13.81 19.32 1.06
CA VAL A 458 -12.39 18.93 0.95
C VAL A 458 -12.09 18.31 -0.41
N LEU A 459 -13.00 17.49 -0.95
CA LEU A 459 -12.83 16.90 -2.28
C LEU A 459 -12.76 17.96 -3.38
N VAL A 460 -13.64 18.97 -3.35
CA VAL A 460 -13.61 20.13 -4.26
C VAL A 460 -12.31 20.92 -4.11
N TYR A 461 -11.88 21.17 -2.87
CA TYR A 461 -10.60 21.82 -2.61
C TYR A 461 -9.42 21.02 -3.21
N CYS A 462 -9.36 19.72 -2.97
CA CYS A 462 -8.29 18.87 -3.51
C CYS A 462 -8.30 18.92 -5.05
N HIS A 463 -9.47 18.74 -5.67
CA HIS A 463 -9.57 18.78 -7.13
C HIS A 463 -9.07 20.09 -7.74
N ASN A 464 -9.44 21.24 -7.14
CA ASN A 464 -9.19 22.55 -7.73
C ASN A 464 -7.83 23.15 -7.35
N MET A 465 -7.29 22.86 -6.16
CA MET A 465 -6.15 23.59 -5.59
C MET A 465 -4.93 22.73 -5.31
N MET A 466 -5.13 21.45 -5.02
CA MET A 466 -4.05 20.58 -4.55
C MET A 466 -2.91 20.41 -5.57
N PRO A 467 -3.15 20.21 -6.88
CA PRO A 467 -2.09 20.07 -7.87
C PRO A 467 -1.13 21.26 -7.91
N ALA A 468 -1.69 22.48 -7.86
CA ALA A 468 -0.89 23.71 -7.87
C ALA A 468 -0.06 23.85 -6.58
N HIS A 469 -0.65 23.61 -5.43
CA HIS A 469 0.07 23.65 -4.14
C HIS A 469 1.15 22.57 -4.04
N TYR A 470 0.89 21.38 -4.57
CA TYR A 470 1.85 20.31 -4.67
C TYR A 470 3.07 20.69 -5.51
N ALA A 471 2.83 21.26 -6.68
CA ALA A 471 3.88 21.73 -7.57
C ALA A 471 4.74 22.83 -6.92
N CYS A 472 4.12 23.79 -6.24
CA CYS A 472 4.82 24.83 -5.49
C CYS A 472 5.72 24.24 -4.38
N ALA A 473 5.19 23.29 -3.62
CA ALA A 473 5.94 22.62 -2.56
C ALA A 473 7.13 21.79 -3.12
N LYS A 474 6.89 21.05 -4.21
CA LYS A 474 7.94 20.29 -4.90
C LYS A 474 9.11 21.16 -5.35
N LEU A 475 8.82 22.34 -5.91
CA LEU A 475 9.84 23.31 -6.29
C LEU A 475 10.65 23.80 -5.10
N MET A 476 9.99 24.21 -4.03
CA MET A 476 10.65 24.64 -2.81
C MET A 476 11.61 23.58 -2.30
N TYR A 477 11.15 22.33 -2.16
CA TYR A 477 12.00 21.21 -1.69
C TYR A 477 13.11 20.87 -2.67
N GLY A 478 12.81 20.82 -3.97
CA GLY A 478 13.79 20.57 -5.02
C GLY A 478 14.91 21.60 -5.05
N SER A 479 14.62 22.85 -4.67
CA SER A 479 15.63 23.93 -4.65
C SER A 479 16.77 23.73 -3.65
N VAL A 480 16.61 22.84 -2.68
CA VAL A 480 17.58 22.50 -1.62
C VAL A 480 17.82 21.00 -1.50
N ARG A 481 17.50 20.25 -2.54
CA ARG A 481 17.53 18.79 -2.52
C ARG A 481 18.88 18.25 -2.04
N GLU A 482 19.97 18.61 -2.70
CA GLU A 482 21.32 18.14 -2.37
C GLU A 482 21.68 18.46 -0.91
N TRP A 483 21.37 19.67 -0.47
CA TRP A 483 21.66 20.13 0.89
C TRP A 483 20.89 19.34 1.96
N VAL A 484 19.62 18.98 1.72
CA VAL A 484 18.83 18.16 2.64
C VAL A 484 19.26 16.70 2.59
N GLU A 485 19.51 16.15 1.40
CA GLU A 485 19.96 14.77 1.23
C GLU A 485 21.31 14.50 1.92
N GLU A 486 22.22 15.46 1.91
CA GLU A 486 23.49 15.37 2.65
C GLU A 486 23.25 15.23 4.16
N ARG A 487 22.23 15.90 4.70
CA ARG A 487 21.85 15.82 6.12
C ARG A 487 21.09 14.56 6.48
N LEU A 488 20.39 13.97 5.54
CA LEU A 488 19.68 12.69 5.67
C LEU A 488 20.59 11.47 5.39
N SER A 489 21.80 11.67 4.88
CA SER A 489 22.68 10.58 4.40
C SER A 489 23.30 9.71 5.49
N SER A 490 23.12 10.04 6.77
CA SER A 490 23.54 9.15 7.85
C SER A 490 22.43 8.12 8.12
N THR A 491 22.73 6.86 7.90
CA THR A 491 21.83 5.69 7.85
C THR A 491 21.02 5.36 9.11
N SER A 492 21.03 6.21 10.13
CA SER A 492 20.35 5.98 11.42
C SER A 492 19.62 7.21 11.95
N LEU A 493 19.24 8.16 11.07
CA LEU A 493 18.53 9.35 11.51
C LEU A 493 17.01 9.11 11.56
N ARG A 494 16.42 9.38 12.71
CA ARG A 494 14.95 9.53 12.84
C ARG A 494 14.51 10.81 12.15
N THR A 495 13.47 10.76 11.35
CA THR A 495 12.95 11.91 10.61
C THR A 495 11.55 12.23 11.06
N ILE A 496 11.36 13.44 11.58
CA ILE A 496 10.05 13.97 12.01
C ILE A 496 9.71 15.15 11.11
N SER A 497 8.48 15.22 10.65
CA SER A 497 7.97 16.31 9.82
C SER A 497 6.70 16.90 10.43
N VAL A 498 6.78 18.13 10.89
CA VAL A 498 5.71 18.87 11.55
C VAL A 498 5.10 19.86 10.56
N HIS A 499 3.89 19.63 10.14
CA HIS A 499 3.19 20.47 9.17
C HIS A 499 2.08 21.30 9.84
N LEU A 500 2.26 22.60 9.85
CA LEU A 500 1.28 23.53 10.40
C LEU A 500 0.38 24.10 9.30
N GLY A 501 -0.92 23.83 9.42
CA GLY A 501 -1.88 24.02 8.35
C GLY A 501 -1.71 22.95 7.27
N CYS A 502 -1.64 21.69 7.70
CA CYS A 502 -1.30 20.58 6.82
C CYS A 502 -2.32 20.35 5.68
N GLY A 503 -3.57 20.81 5.85
CA GLY A 503 -4.64 20.56 4.91
C GLY A 503 -4.74 19.06 4.56
N PRO A 504 -4.94 18.70 3.27
CA PRO A 504 -4.99 17.30 2.85
C PRO A 504 -3.60 16.68 2.63
N ALA A 505 -2.61 17.06 3.44
CA ALA A 505 -1.22 16.60 3.42
C ALA A 505 -0.45 16.86 2.10
N THR A 506 -0.81 17.87 1.34
CA THR A 506 -0.21 18.21 0.04
C THR A 506 1.32 18.37 0.11
N ASN A 507 1.79 19.10 1.11
CA ASN A 507 3.23 19.33 1.29
C ASN A 507 3.96 18.07 1.76
N ALA A 508 3.32 17.20 2.53
CA ALA A 508 3.92 15.92 2.93
C ALA A 508 4.11 14.99 1.73
N LEU A 509 3.13 14.95 0.81
CA LEU A 509 3.26 14.21 -0.45
C LEU A 509 4.44 14.73 -1.27
N ALA A 510 4.56 16.05 -1.44
CA ALA A 510 5.67 16.67 -2.16
C ALA A 510 7.02 16.45 -1.45
N PHE A 511 7.05 16.49 -0.12
CA PHE A 511 8.23 16.22 0.70
C PHE A 511 8.72 14.79 0.52
N MET A 512 7.83 13.83 0.66
CA MET A 512 8.16 12.41 0.44
C MET A 512 8.53 12.12 -1.01
N GLN A 513 7.99 12.86 -1.96
CA GLN A 513 8.42 12.75 -3.35
C GLN A 513 9.89 13.14 -3.54
N VAL A 514 10.29 14.25 -2.95
CA VAL A 514 11.66 14.79 -3.16
C VAL A 514 12.69 14.02 -2.33
N PHE A 515 12.36 13.63 -1.12
CA PHE A 515 13.29 13.09 -0.14
C PHE A 515 13.00 11.65 0.28
N GLY A 516 11.91 11.05 -0.19
CA GLY A 516 11.45 9.75 0.28
C GLY A 516 12.46 8.62 0.09
N ASP A 517 13.32 8.69 -0.93
CA ASP A 517 14.39 7.71 -1.16
C ASP A 517 15.45 7.70 -0.03
N LYS A 518 15.56 8.80 0.72
CA LYS A 518 16.50 8.97 1.84
C LYS A 518 15.83 8.78 3.20
N ILE A 519 14.48 8.67 3.23
CA ILE A 519 13.70 8.56 4.46
C ILE A 519 13.08 7.16 4.50
N GLY A 520 13.49 6.34 5.46
CA GLY A 520 12.94 5.00 5.64
C GLY A 520 11.48 5.04 6.12
N CYS A 521 11.23 5.78 7.20
CA CYS A 521 9.92 6.04 7.76
C CYS A 521 9.83 7.49 8.22
N LEU A 522 8.78 8.19 7.84
CA LEU A 522 8.50 9.57 8.24
C LEU A 522 7.49 9.59 9.39
N GLU A 523 7.86 10.16 10.52
CA GLU A 523 6.91 10.54 11.55
C GLU A 523 6.31 11.90 11.19
N TYR A 524 5.02 11.91 10.91
CA TYR A 524 4.31 13.05 10.36
C TYR A 524 3.32 13.63 11.37
N GLU A 525 3.69 14.79 11.94
CA GLU A 525 2.86 15.56 12.87
C GLU A 525 1.99 16.52 12.07
N ALA A 526 0.76 16.14 11.82
CA ALA A 526 -0.21 16.88 11.01
C ALA A 526 -1.03 17.82 11.90
N VAL A 527 -0.80 19.11 11.81
CA VAL A 527 -1.53 20.13 12.59
C VAL A 527 -2.54 20.84 11.70
N ASP A 528 -3.82 20.56 11.87
CA ASP A 528 -4.93 21.25 11.23
C ASP A 528 -6.20 21.17 12.09
N ILE A 529 -7.00 22.23 12.07
CA ILE A 529 -8.25 22.29 12.83
C ILE A 529 -9.40 21.52 12.17
N SER A 530 -9.22 21.08 10.91
CA SER A 530 -10.26 20.42 10.12
C SER A 530 -10.11 18.91 10.13
N GLU A 531 -11.06 18.22 10.76
CA GLU A 531 -11.16 16.77 10.76
C GLU A 531 -11.23 16.16 9.35
N SER A 532 -12.00 16.77 8.46
CA SER A 532 -12.15 16.29 7.08
C SER A 532 -10.87 16.46 6.26
N MET A 533 -10.03 17.48 6.56
CA MET A 533 -8.71 17.63 5.96
C MET A 533 -7.76 16.53 6.44
N HIS A 534 -7.77 16.20 7.74
CA HIS A 534 -6.99 15.09 8.28
C HIS A 534 -7.38 13.76 7.65
N GLN A 535 -8.67 13.44 7.55
CA GLN A 535 -9.15 12.21 6.92
C GLN A 535 -8.71 12.11 5.45
N MET A 536 -8.73 13.20 4.72
CA MET A 536 -8.25 13.24 3.34
C MET A 536 -6.72 13.08 3.29
N GLY A 537 -5.99 13.78 4.14
CA GLY A 537 -4.52 13.72 4.20
C GLY A 537 -4.00 12.32 4.55
N GLU A 538 -4.62 11.67 5.52
CA GLU A 538 -4.32 10.30 5.91
C GLU A 538 -4.58 9.32 4.75
N ARG A 539 -5.74 9.43 4.07
CA ARG A 539 -6.04 8.63 2.89
C ARG A 539 -5.03 8.83 1.76
N MET A 540 -4.64 10.08 1.49
CA MET A 540 -3.67 10.42 0.45
C MET A 540 -2.29 9.84 0.76
N LEU A 541 -1.78 10.04 1.98
CA LEU A 541 -0.47 9.53 2.39
C LEU A 541 -0.44 8.01 2.47
N HIS A 542 -1.52 7.40 2.97
CA HIS A 542 -1.63 5.94 2.98
C HIS A 542 -1.66 5.36 1.57
N ALA A 543 -2.42 5.97 0.65
CA ALA A 543 -2.48 5.53 -0.74
C ALA A 543 -1.15 5.71 -1.50
N ALA A 544 -0.36 6.75 -1.16
CA ALA A 544 0.91 7.05 -1.81
C ALA A 544 2.08 6.24 -1.24
N TYR A 545 2.16 6.15 0.09
CA TYR A 545 3.37 5.70 0.80
C TYR A 545 3.10 4.61 1.83
N ALA A 546 1.83 4.14 1.95
CA ALA A 546 1.42 3.12 2.92
C ALA A 546 1.99 3.40 4.32
N ASP A 547 2.65 2.39 4.94
CA ASP A 547 3.17 2.51 6.31
C ASP A 547 4.56 3.19 6.40
N ARG A 548 5.04 3.82 5.32
CA ARG A 548 6.26 4.64 5.36
C ARG A 548 6.04 6.00 6.02
N VAL A 549 4.79 6.34 6.30
CA VAL A 549 4.42 7.57 7.01
C VAL A 549 3.54 7.20 8.21
N VAL A 550 4.03 7.50 9.40
CA VAL A 550 3.25 7.39 10.63
C VAL A 550 2.52 8.71 10.83
N TYR A 551 1.21 8.71 10.66
CA TYR A 551 0.38 9.92 10.70
C TYR A 551 -0.12 10.21 12.12
N HIS A 552 0.33 11.33 12.71
CA HIS A 552 -0.12 11.82 13.99
C HIS A 552 -1.00 13.06 13.79
N LYS A 553 -2.25 12.96 14.20
CA LYS A 553 -3.23 14.01 14.02
C LYS A 553 -3.25 14.94 15.25
N LEU A 554 -3.13 16.24 15.02
CA LEU A 554 -3.18 17.28 16.01
C LEU A 554 -4.12 18.40 15.56
N SER A 555 -5.00 18.87 16.47
CA SER A 555 -5.89 19.98 16.15
C SER A 555 -5.21 21.33 16.35
N HIS A 556 -4.29 21.42 17.29
CA HIS A 556 -3.55 22.65 17.63
C HIS A 556 -2.06 22.35 17.84
N PHE A 557 -1.21 23.33 17.55
CA PHE A 557 0.23 23.16 17.71
C PHE A 557 0.68 23.06 19.17
N GLU A 558 -0.15 23.48 20.13
CA GLU A 558 0.08 23.29 21.56
C GLU A 558 -0.01 21.83 22.00
N GLU A 559 -0.64 20.98 21.19
CA GLU A 559 -0.77 19.52 21.42
C GLU A 559 0.51 18.76 21.01
N LEU A 560 1.47 19.43 20.37
CA LEU A 560 2.76 18.81 20.02
C LEU A 560 3.44 18.30 21.29
N ASN A 561 3.57 16.98 21.38
CA ASN A 561 4.30 16.31 22.44
C ASN A 561 5.74 16.09 22.01
N ASP A 562 6.66 16.92 22.49
CA ASP A 562 8.08 16.81 22.20
C ASP A 562 8.81 15.84 23.15
N ASP A 563 8.15 15.30 24.17
CA ASP A 563 8.73 14.29 25.06
C ASP A 563 9.04 12.98 24.29
N ASP A 564 8.20 12.63 23.31
CA ASP A 564 8.41 11.46 22.46
C ASP A 564 9.63 11.63 21.52
N TRP A 565 10.07 12.88 21.27
CA TRP A 565 11.26 13.16 20.46
C TRP A 565 12.56 12.90 21.22
N ASN A 566 12.47 12.76 22.55
CA ASN A 566 13.58 12.39 23.45
C ASN A 566 13.81 10.89 23.58
N ALA A 567 12.83 10.07 23.26
CA ALA A 567 12.80 8.64 23.64
C ALA A 567 13.97 7.80 23.10
N LEU A 568 14.82 8.38 22.22
CA LEU A 568 16.01 7.75 21.70
C LEU A 568 17.20 8.72 21.77
N SER A 569 17.59 9.12 22.96
CA SER A 569 18.69 10.07 23.24
C SER A 569 20.05 9.72 22.64
N SER A 570 20.18 8.57 21.98
CA SER A 570 21.39 8.13 21.27
C SER A 570 21.31 8.29 19.74
N VAL A 571 20.16 8.62 19.17
CA VAL A 571 20.00 8.77 17.72
C VAL A 571 19.69 10.22 17.37
N PRO A 572 20.55 10.94 16.64
CA PRO A 572 20.26 12.30 16.22
C PRO A 572 18.99 12.33 15.36
N THR A 573 18.06 13.23 15.69
CA THR A 573 16.80 13.40 14.98
C THR A 573 16.85 14.64 14.09
N VAL A 574 16.34 14.54 12.86
CA VAL A 574 16.11 15.71 12.00
C VAL A 574 14.63 16.03 12.03
N ILE A 575 14.32 17.27 12.37
CA ILE A 575 12.96 17.77 12.51
C ILE A 575 12.74 18.85 11.45
N PHE A 576 11.76 18.60 10.59
CA PHE A 576 11.34 19.51 9.55
C PHE A 576 10.05 20.21 9.96
N PHE A 577 10.08 21.54 10.06
CA PHE A 577 8.90 22.36 10.28
C PHE A 577 8.41 22.95 8.96
N HIS A 578 7.16 22.72 8.63
CA HIS A 578 6.54 23.22 7.40
C HIS A 578 5.40 24.16 7.72
N PHE A 579 5.44 25.34 7.11
CA PHE A 579 4.45 26.40 7.27
C PHE A 579 3.85 26.70 5.89
N SER A 580 2.61 26.28 5.66
CA SER A 580 1.96 26.46 4.38
C SER A 580 0.80 27.43 4.50
N TYR A 581 0.98 28.66 4.04
CA TYR A 581 -0.04 29.70 4.00
C TYR A 581 -0.69 30.00 5.37
N ILE A 582 -0.07 29.57 6.47
CA ILE A 582 -0.66 29.69 7.81
C ILE A 582 -0.68 31.15 8.32
N PHE A 583 0.31 31.94 7.95
CA PHE A 583 0.46 33.31 8.46
C PHE A 583 -0.63 34.26 7.98
N ALA A 584 -1.33 33.95 6.91
CA ALA A 584 -2.55 34.66 6.48
C ALA A 584 -3.77 34.34 7.35
N LYS A 585 -3.70 33.27 8.18
CA LYS A 585 -4.84 32.77 8.95
C LYS A 585 -4.69 32.96 10.45
N ILE A 586 -3.47 33.11 10.96
CA ILE A 586 -3.20 33.33 12.38
C ILE A 586 -2.89 34.79 12.67
N GLY A 587 -3.31 35.26 13.87
CA GLY A 587 -2.97 36.61 14.34
C GLY A 587 -1.53 36.75 14.85
N PRO A 588 -1.01 37.99 15.01
CA PRO A 588 0.36 38.21 15.47
C PRO A 588 0.66 37.58 16.83
N GLN A 589 -0.30 37.56 17.77
CA GLN A 589 -0.13 36.93 19.08
C GLN A 589 0.02 35.40 18.99
N SER A 590 -0.78 34.74 18.13
CA SER A 590 -0.66 33.30 17.89
C SER A 590 0.66 32.96 17.20
N ALA A 591 1.12 33.80 16.27
CA ALA A 591 2.41 33.66 15.60
C ALA A 591 3.58 33.78 16.59
N GLU A 592 3.50 34.70 17.58
CA GLU A 592 4.49 34.86 18.65
C GLU A 592 4.52 33.64 19.58
N LYS A 593 3.35 33.15 20.01
CA LYS A 593 3.24 31.93 20.83
C LYS A 593 3.84 30.71 20.09
N LEU A 594 3.53 30.55 18.82
CA LEU A 594 4.08 29.48 17.98
C LEU A 594 5.60 29.54 17.92
N ALA A 595 6.17 30.75 17.65
CA ALA A 595 7.61 30.94 17.63
C ALA A 595 8.27 30.64 18.99
N THR A 596 7.62 31.04 20.08
CA THR A 596 8.09 30.78 21.45
C THR A 596 8.08 29.29 21.76
N ARG A 597 7.03 28.56 21.38
CA ARG A 597 6.96 27.10 21.57
C ARG A 597 8.07 26.39 20.80
N ILE A 598 8.28 26.72 19.53
CA ILE A 598 9.36 26.16 18.71
C ILE A 598 10.72 26.47 19.32
N ALA A 599 10.95 27.72 19.76
CA ALA A 599 12.18 28.09 20.42
C ALA A 599 12.44 27.30 21.72
N SER A 600 11.37 26.96 22.46
CA SER A 600 11.46 26.11 23.66
C SER A 600 11.83 24.68 23.31
N ILE A 601 11.23 24.12 22.26
CA ILE A 601 11.56 22.78 21.74
C ILE A 601 13.03 22.71 21.33
N MET A 602 13.53 23.69 20.54
CA MET A 602 14.93 23.75 20.12
C MET A 602 15.89 23.84 21.30
N ALA A 603 15.49 24.58 22.35
CA ALA A 603 16.32 24.72 23.57
C ALA A 603 16.33 23.43 24.42
N ALA A 604 15.22 22.72 24.47
CA ALA A 604 15.10 21.44 25.17
C ALA A 604 15.87 20.30 24.48
N HIS A 605 16.00 20.35 23.14
CA HIS A 605 16.61 19.30 22.33
C HIS A 605 17.76 19.83 21.45
N PRO A 606 18.86 20.33 22.01
CA PRO A 606 19.91 21.01 21.27
C PRO A 606 20.74 20.07 20.37
N LEU A 607 20.60 18.76 20.49
CA LEU A 607 21.28 17.76 19.65
C LEU A 607 20.54 17.45 18.35
N ASN A 608 19.28 17.84 18.26
CA ASN A 608 18.48 17.67 17.07
C ASN A 608 18.83 18.74 16.03
N ARG A 609 18.61 18.39 14.76
CA ARG A 609 18.72 19.34 13.64
C ARG A 609 17.35 19.83 13.25
N TYR A 610 17.21 21.12 13.00
CA TYR A 610 15.95 21.75 12.66
C TYR A 610 16.04 22.39 11.29
N VAL A 611 15.05 22.12 10.43
CA VAL A 611 14.92 22.72 9.11
C VAL A 611 13.52 23.30 8.98
N PHE A 612 13.41 24.52 8.51
CA PHE A 612 12.18 25.25 8.39
C PHE A 612 11.88 25.54 6.93
N PHE A 613 10.71 25.12 6.48
CA PHE A 613 10.18 25.41 5.17
C PHE A 613 8.95 26.31 5.31
N ILE A 614 9.04 27.52 4.78
CA ILE A 614 7.98 28.51 4.87
C ILE A 614 7.52 28.82 3.45
N GLN A 615 6.26 28.52 3.17
CA GLN A 615 5.60 28.75 1.89
C GLN A 615 4.38 29.65 2.08
N GLN A 616 4.28 30.70 1.29
CA GLN A 616 3.17 31.65 1.39
C GLN A 616 2.91 32.36 0.07
N ALA A 617 1.73 32.94 -0.09
CA ALA A 617 1.46 33.82 -1.22
C ALA A 617 2.41 35.04 -1.17
N ASP A 618 2.79 35.57 -2.32
CA ASP A 618 3.77 36.65 -2.40
C ASP A 618 3.33 37.91 -1.63
N ALA A 619 2.03 38.22 -1.68
CA ALA A 619 1.42 39.28 -0.91
C ALA A 619 1.51 39.09 0.62
N ASP A 620 1.64 37.86 1.10
CA ASP A 620 1.60 37.52 2.52
C ASP A 620 2.92 37.79 3.24
N ARG A 621 4.02 38.02 2.52
CA ARG A 621 5.34 38.43 3.10
C ARG A 621 5.24 39.72 3.93
N SER A 622 4.29 40.55 3.64
CA SER A 622 4.05 41.80 4.38
C SER A 622 3.23 41.63 5.67
N LEU A 623 2.68 40.44 5.91
CA LEU A 623 1.81 40.18 7.07
C LEU A 623 2.54 40.40 8.41
N LYS A 624 1.84 41.09 9.32
CA LYS A 624 2.37 41.35 10.65
C LYS A 624 2.63 40.08 11.44
N SER A 625 1.79 39.06 11.29
CA SER A 625 1.98 37.73 11.92
C SER A 625 3.29 37.05 11.49
N TYR A 626 3.60 37.07 10.18
CA TYR A 626 4.83 36.53 9.66
C TYR A 626 6.06 37.28 10.19
N ARG A 627 6.02 38.62 10.17
CA ARG A 627 7.13 39.45 10.68
C ARG A 627 7.42 39.22 12.15
N VAL A 628 6.38 39.06 12.98
CA VAL A 628 6.51 38.72 14.40
C VAL A 628 7.15 37.37 14.59
N PHE A 629 6.67 36.34 13.88
CA PHE A 629 7.23 34.99 13.89
C PHE A 629 8.71 34.99 13.50
N ARG A 630 9.05 35.60 12.36
CA ARG A 630 10.43 35.68 11.85
C ARG A 630 11.35 36.37 12.85
N LYS A 631 10.93 37.48 13.42
CA LYS A 631 11.69 38.23 14.43
C LYS A 631 11.97 37.40 15.69
N ALA A 632 10.98 36.66 16.15
CA ALA A 632 11.11 35.86 17.37
C ALA A 632 12.07 34.68 17.23
N LEU A 633 12.22 34.10 16.02
CA LEU A 633 13.13 33.00 15.76
C LEU A 633 14.50 33.44 15.21
N SER A 634 14.67 34.66 14.73
CA SER A 634 15.88 35.14 14.03
C SER A 634 17.19 34.98 14.81
N ALA A 635 17.16 34.91 16.14
CA ALA A 635 18.33 34.68 16.96
C ALA A 635 18.75 33.20 17.06
N ARG A 636 17.94 32.27 16.57
CA ARG A 636 18.12 30.82 16.73
C ARG A 636 18.20 30.06 15.42
N VAL A 637 17.91 30.70 14.30
CA VAL A 637 17.88 30.09 12.99
C VAL A 637 18.78 30.86 12.01
N HIS A 638 19.41 30.12 11.11
CA HIS A 638 20.19 30.68 10.01
C HIS A 638 19.37 30.65 8.73
N PHE A 639 19.32 31.78 8.06
CA PHE A 639 18.69 31.88 6.76
C PHE A 639 19.53 31.16 5.70
N LEU A 640 18.92 30.25 4.96
CA LEU A 640 19.58 29.46 3.94
C LEU A 640 19.26 29.93 2.53
N LYS A 641 17.98 30.05 2.23
CA LYS A 641 17.52 30.34 0.87
C LYS A 641 16.16 30.97 0.89
N GLU A 642 15.93 31.85 -0.09
CA GLU A 642 14.60 32.35 -0.46
C GLU A 642 14.39 32.22 -1.95
N GLY A 643 13.16 32.22 -2.39
CA GLY A 643 12.79 32.24 -3.79
C GLY A 643 11.34 32.67 -3.99
N CYS A 644 11.09 33.14 -5.20
CA CYS A 644 9.75 33.36 -5.70
C CYS A 644 9.60 32.55 -6.99
N ALA A 645 8.47 31.93 -7.17
CA ALA A 645 8.16 31.19 -8.40
C ALA A 645 6.67 31.26 -8.67
N SER A 646 6.28 30.94 -9.90
CA SER A 646 4.88 30.72 -10.26
C SER A 646 4.73 29.31 -10.77
N ALA A 647 3.78 28.56 -10.19
CA ALA A 647 3.36 27.30 -10.74
C ALA A 647 2.22 27.56 -11.74
N VAL A 648 2.37 27.07 -12.95
CA VAL A 648 1.33 27.15 -14.00
C VAL A 648 0.68 25.77 -14.09
N TRP A 649 -0.61 25.72 -13.89
CA TRP A 649 -1.40 24.51 -14.05
C TRP A 649 -2.22 24.55 -15.33
N ASN A 650 -2.14 23.49 -16.14
CA ASN A 650 -2.94 23.32 -17.34
C ASN A 650 -3.84 22.08 -17.17
N ALA A 651 -5.14 22.26 -17.35
CA ALA A 651 -6.15 21.23 -17.13
C ALA A 651 -6.04 20.02 -18.08
N ASP A 652 -5.48 20.22 -19.28
CA ASP A 652 -5.43 19.17 -20.32
C ASP A 652 -4.16 18.33 -20.34
N ALA A 653 -3.13 18.77 -19.63
CA ALA A 653 -1.90 18.02 -19.46
C ALA A 653 -1.41 18.19 -18.01
N PHE A 654 -1.29 17.14 -17.27
CA PHE A 654 -0.67 17.10 -15.92
C PHE A 654 0.83 17.51 -15.95
N GLN A 655 1.18 18.47 -16.79
CA GLN A 655 2.51 19.04 -16.89
C GLN A 655 2.53 20.40 -16.23
N VAL A 656 3.14 20.48 -15.08
CA VAL A 656 3.47 21.74 -14.44
C VAL A 656 4.74 22.29 -15.09
N GLN A 657 4.62 23.31 -15.92
CA GLN A 657 5.77 24.08 -16.38
C GLN A 657 6.10 25.15 -15.33
N VAL A 658 7.31 25.06 -14.82
CA VAL A 658 7.85 26.05 -13.90
C VAL A 658 8.90 26.89 -14.62
N ASP A 659 8.61 28.14 -14.79
CA ASP A 659 9.57 29.09 -15.33
C ASP A 659 10.06 30.01 -14.21
N ALA A 660 11.27 29.73 -13.73
CA ALA A 660 11.93 30.53 -12.70
C ALA A 660 12.49 31.86 -13.25
N SER A 661 12.45 32.08 -14.58
CA SER A 661 13.10 33.22 -15.25
C SER A 661 12.14 34.36 -15.67
N GLN A 662 10.82 34.19 -15.53
CA GLN A 662 9.84 35.17 -16.06
C GLN A 662 9.12 36.02 -15.02
N VAL A 663 9.65 36.23 -13.84
CA VAL A 663 9.01 37.13 -12.83
C VAL A 663 9.04 38.63 -13.22
N GLN A 664 9.61 39.01 -14.36
CA GLN A 664 9.70 40.43 -14.80
C GLN A 664 9.13 40.77 -16.17
N ALA A 665 8.39 39.92 -16.83
CA ALA A 665 7.84 40.26 -18.17
C ALA A 665 6.31 40.15 -18.22
N ASP A 666 5.69 41.31 -18.36
CA ASP A 666 4.37 41.60 -18.91
C ASP A 666 3.24 40.54 -18.85
N ALA A 667 2.30 40.80 -17.98
CA ALA A 667 1.03 40.08 -17.80
C ALA A 667 0.05 40.15 -18.99
N SER A 668 0.47 40.57 -20.18
CA SER A 668 -0.42 40.89 -21.32
C SER A 668 -0.50 39.84 -22.43
N GLN A 669 0.17 38.68 -22.32
CA GLN A 669 0.14 37.63 -23.35
C GLN A 669 0.05 36.18 -22.82
N VAL A 670 -0.67 35.93 -21.75
CA VAL A 670 -0.97 34.55 -21.34
C VAL A 670 -2.35 34.17 -21.85
N GLN A 671 -2.41 33.19 -22.73
CA GLN A 671 -3.66 32.57 -23.18
C GLN A 671 -4.49 32.07 -22.00
N VAL A 672 -5.82 32.21 -22.10
CA VAL A 672 -6.84 32.17 -21.05
C VAL A 672 -6.97 30.83 -20.28
N ASP A 673 -6.17 29.78 -20.57
CA ASP A 673 -6.38 28.42 -20.05
C ASP A 673 -5.36 27.95 -19.00
N ALA A 674 -4.45 28.80 -18.55
CA ALA A 674 -3.44 28.45 -17.55
C ALA A 674 -3.55 29.35 -16.32
N LEU A 675 -3.76 28.76 -15.14
CA LEU A 675 -3.75 29.46 -13.86
C LEU A 675 -2.33 29.52 -13.30
N ALA A 676 -1.77 30.73 -13.17
CA ALA A 676 -0.49 30.95 -12.54
C ALA A 676 -0.67 31.22 -11.04
N PHE A 677 0.01 30.46 -10.19
CA PHE A 677 0.03 30.62 -8.74
C PHE A 677 1.38 31.21 -8.30
N PRO A 678 1.49 32.53 -8.12
CA PRO A 678 2.71 33.12 -7.58
C PRO A 678 2.85 32.77 -6.09
N PHE A 679 4.02 32.29 -5.72
CA PHE A 679 4.33 31.99 -4.32
C PHE A 679 5.76 32.39 -3.98
N SER A 680 6.00 32.63 -2.70
CA SER A 680 7.34 32.85 -2.15
C SER A 680 7.64 31.81 -1.08
N TYR A 681 8.93 31.49 -0.94
CA TYR A 681 9.39 30.57 0.10
C TYR A 681 10.68 31.05 0.77
N GLU A 682 10.83 30.69 2.01
CA GLU A 682 12.07 30.86 2.78
C GLU A 682 12.43 29.51 3.46
N ILE A 683 13.73 29.24 3.54
CA ILE A 683 14.27 28.03 4.16
C ILE A 683 15.32 28.46 5.18
N TRP A 684 15.19 27.95 6.41
CA TRP A 684 16.08 28.26 7.52
C TRP A 684 16.61 26.98 8.16
N GLU A 685 17.80 27.06 8.75
CA GLU A 685 18.40 26.01 9.59
C GLU A 685 18.56 26.52 11.02
N GLY A 686 18.25 25.66 12.01
CA GLY A 686 18.37 26.02 13.43
C GLY A 686 19.04 24.95 14.28
#